data_5cb5bc2908d273ba3468ee69492ce4d7
#
_entry.id   5cb5bc2908d273ba3468ee69492ce4d7
#
_cell.length_a   1.000
_cell.length_b   1.000
_cell.length_c   1.000
_cell.angle_alpha   90.00
_cell.angle_beta   90.00
_cell.angle_gamma   90.00
#
_symmetry.space_group_name_H-M   'P 1'
#
loop_
_entity.id
_entity.type
_entity.pdbx_description
1 polymer ?
#
loop_
_entity_poly.entity_id
_entity_poly.type
_entity_poly.pdbx_seq_one_letter_code
_entity_poly.pdbx_strand_id
1 'polypeptide(L)'
;MRADPGRVEALLEGVVVPESCWVASVYRMSAGRHRDVTAGVRRQVLALDAARLGSRRLCHSISAVEVDGEPTERWQVAWAASTAGRPFRHELVNGPGNTSIATALVDGRPVAVTLGDYKNRWTNTLRVWDLVTGGQVGEVRCTPPADKVLGTAVVEGRPVAFTWVRQNTAVRMWDLSAQALVGEFPLGQRWVSGWTTITLDGRQVALTGGDDPTVRAWDLVTGRQNRELVLTGHAGSVSVRATAVLDRRPVVVASADQVVRVWDLRTGEPVGGPIDTDTEGAFALVGCATAKVDGRAVAVTANARSLRVWDLATGEPVGEPLLDPGQLNGFLTGVTTTTLQGHPVAVTVSTDQGGMLEVWDLASGERIGSPDDGYDDVGLESVATTVVGGRPVAVTCCRRGRVRVWDLVYGKPLGEPRTGHNATVDAVATGVADGRPVAVTASSGDGTVRVWDLVGGKPVGEPFGGLTGSGVWALATAVVDGRSVLVAGSGDGSMFIWDLTTGEPVGEPMTGHSACVSAVATTVVRERPVAVTGSWDTTLQVWDLSTREPVGVPLTGHSDCVSAVATAVVSGRPVAVTGSDDATARVWDLTTREPVGGPLTGHGDCVSAVATAVVSGRPVAVTGSDDATVRIWDLTTREPVGGPLTGHGDCVSAVATAVVAGRPVAVTGSRDATVRIWDLAGGRPIGEELLFPVPVEAVAATSDGRLLVGFGQDLAVLVP
;
A
#
# COMPACT_ATOMS: atom_id res chain seq x y z
N MET A 1 18.07 -10.05 -18.66
CA MET A 1 18.68 -10.61 -17.45
C MET A 1 20.18 -10.38 -17.34
N ARG A 2 20.94 -10.46 -18.44
CA ARG A 2 22.40 -10.15 -18.49
C ARG A 2 22.73 -8.67 -18.67
N ALA A 3 21.77 -7.83 -19.01
CA ALA A 3 22.00 -6.39 -19.22
C ALA A 3 22.06 -5.61 -17.89
N ASP A 4 22.87 -4.57 -17.85
CA ASP A 4 22.91 -3.63 -16.74
C ASP A 4 21.51 -3.02 -16.54
N PRO A 5 20.95 -3.10 -15.32
CA PRO A 5 19.61 -2.57 -15.02
C PRO A 5 19.42 -1.11 -15.40
N GLY A 6 20.40 -0.24 -15.18
CA GLY A 6 20.32 1.17 -15.57
C GLY A 6 20.26 1.41 -17.09
N ARG A 7 20.90 0.54 -17.88
CA ARG A 7 20.81 0.56 -19.36
C ARG A 7 19.46 0.08 -19.87
N VAL A 8 18.87 -0.93 -19.21
CA VAL A 8 17.55 -1.44 -19.58
C VAL A 8 16.49 -0.39 -19.27
N GLU A 9 16.59 0.28 -18.15
CA GLU A 9 15.69 1.37 -17.76
C GLU A 9 15.70 2.51 -18.80
N ALA A 10 16.88 2.98 -19.21
CA ALA A 10 17.05 4.01 -20.23
C ALA A 10 16.50 3.59 -21.62
N LEU A 11 16.63 2.32 -22.00
CA LEU A 11 16.09 1.80 -23.26
C LEU A 11 14.55 1.69 -23.25
N LEU A 12 13.95 1.43 -22.09
CA LEU A 12 12.50 1.31 -21.92
C LEU A 12 11.78 2.66 -21.84
N GLU A 13 12.50 3.75 -21.63
CA GLU A 13 11.93 5.10 -21.57
C GLU A 13 11.42 5.62 -22.92
N GLY A 14 12.00 5.18 -24.04
CA GLY A 14 11.63 5.60 -25.38
C GLY A 14 10.58 4.75 -26.09
N VAL A 15 10.04 3.71 -25.45
CA VAL A 15 9.21 2.71 -26.11
C VAL A 15 7.73 2.99 -25.98
N VAL A 16 7.05 3.34 -27.09
CA VAL A 16 5.65 3.79 -27.19
C VAL A 16 4.69 2.71 -27.76
N VAL A 17 5.11 1.46 -27.91
CA VAL A 17 4.27 0.39 -28.49
C VAL A 17 3.50 -0.36 -27.37
N PRO A 18 2.21 -0.70 -27.53
CA PRO A 18 1.37 -1.26 -26.46
C PRO A 18 1.95 -2.50 -25.75
N GLU A 19 2.53 -3.45 -26.48
CA GLU A 19 3.13 -4.66 -25.89
C GLU A 19 4.44 -4.40 -25.14
N SER A 20 5.21 -3.42 -25.56
CA SER A 20 6.46 -3.03 -24.91
C SER A 20 6.24 -2.15 -23.68
N CYS A 21 5.08 -1.49 -23.57
CA CYS A 21 4.65 -0.79 -22.34
C CYS A 21 4.53 -1.75 -21.14
N TRP A 22 4.07 -2.99 -21.36
CA TRP A 22 3.98 -4.02 -20.31
C TRP A 22 5.35 -4.43 -19.76
N VAL A 23 6.32 -4.65 -20.65
CA VAL A 23 7.70 -5.00 -20.25
C VAL A 23 8.34 -3.88 -19.46
N ALA A 24 8.17 -2.64 -19.90
CA ALA A 24 8.66 -1.47 -19.18
C ALA A 24 8.03 -1.32 -17.80
N SER A 25 6.72 -1.61 -17.69
CA SER A 25 5.99 -1.54 -16.45
C SER A 25 6.47 -2.56 -15.44
N VAL A 26 6.53 -3.83 -15.86
CA VAL A 26 7.05 -4.93 -15.05
C VAL A 26 8.45 -4.61 -14.54
N TYR A 27 9.32 -4.10 -15.40
CA TYR A 27 10.69 -3.76 -14.99
C TYR A 27 10.74 -2.62 -13.96
N ARG A 28 9.90 -1.60 -14.14
CA ARG A 28 9.84 -0.43 -13.23
C ARG A 28 9.25 -0.75 -11.87
N MET A 29 8.34 -1.73 -11.79
CA MET A 29 7.70 -2.11 -10.52
C MET A 29 8.71 -2.42 -9.42
N SER A 30 9.84 -2.99 -9.75
CA SER A 30 10.85 -3.40 -8.81
C SER A 30 12.26 -2.90 -9.19
N ALA A 31 12.36 -1.82 -9.98
CA ALA A 31 13.64 -1.31 -10.50
C ALA A 31 14.71 -1.09 -9.41
N GLY A 32 14.30 -0.55 -8.26
CA GLY A 32 15.20 -0.38 -7.11
C GLY A 32 15.74 -1.68 -6.51
N ARG A 33 15.01 -2.80 -6.69
CA ARG A 33 15.37 -4.12 -6.16
C ARG A 33 16.21 -4.96 -7.12
N HIS A 34 16.28 -4.57 -8.41
CA HIS A 34 17.03 -5.31 -9.41
C HIS A 34 18.53 -5.08 -9.37
N ARG A 35 18.99 -3.98 -8.76
CA ARG A 35 20.37 -3.50 -8.91
C ARG A 35 21.38 -4.40 -8.18
N ASP A 36 21.02 -4.86 -6.99
CA ASP A 36 21.94 -5.53 -6.07
C ASP A 36 21.61 -7.03 -5.85
N VAL A 37 20.79 -7.63 -6.71
CA VAL A 37 20.38 -9.03 -6.58
C VAL A 37 20.93 -9.91 -7.72
N THR A 38 21.00 -11.22 -7.48
CA THR A 38 21.43 -12.21 -8.49
C THR A 38 20.49 -12.23 -9.68
N ALA A 39 20.95 -12.79 -10.78
CA ALA A 39 20.14 -12.88 -12.00
C ALA A 39 18.89 -13.76 -11.82
N GLY A 40 18.97 -14.79 -10.96
CA GLY A 40 17.87 -15.68 -10.62
C GLY A 40 16.78 -14.98 -9.81
N VAL A 41 17.18 -14.29 -8.76
CA VAL A 41 16.27 -13.47 -7.93
C VAL A 41 15.63 -12.36 -8.79
N ARG A 42 16.40 -11.69 -9.66
CA ARG A 42 15.87 -10.69 -10.60
C ARG A 42 14.80 -11.26 -11.51
N ARG A 43 15.00 -12.46 -12.03
CA ARG A 43 14.00 -13.14 -12.86
C ARG A 43 12.72 -13.42 -12.07
N GLN A 44 12.83 -13.92 -10.83
CA GLN A 44 11.69 -14.21 -9.97
C GLN A 44 10.87 -12.94 -9.67
N VAL A 45 11.54 -11.85 -9.30
CA VAL A 45 10.88 -10.54 -9.03
C VAL A 45 10.17 -10.03 -10.27
N LEU A 46 10.79 -10.08 -11.45
CA LEU A 46 10.17 -9.66 -12.70
C LEU A 46 8.99 -10.54 -13.11
N ALA A 47 9.05 -11.85 -12.88
CA ALA A 47 7.94 -12.76 -13.13
C ALA A 47 6.77 -12.48 -12.18
N LEU A 48 7.03 -12.22 -10.92
CA LEU A 48 6.02 -11.83 -9.93
C LEU A 48 5.32 -10.53 -10.34
N ASP A 49 6.07 -9.52 -10.74
CA ASP A 49 5.49 -8.24 -11.18
C ASP A 49 4.67 -8.38 -12.46
N ALA A 50 5.12 -9.23 -13.41
CA ALA A 50 4.33 -9.56 -14.59
C ALA A 50 3.01 -10.24 -14.26
N ALA A 51 3.02 -11.16 -13.28
CA ALA A 51 1.84 -11.85 -12.79
C ALA A 51 0.88 -10.89 -12.06
N ARG A 52 1.39 -10.04 -11.18
CA ARG A 52 0.63 -8.99 -10.47
C ARG A 52 -0.07 -8.03 -11.42
N LEU A 53 0.55 -7.71 -12.54
CA LEU A 53 -0.04 -6.89 -13.59
C LEU A 53 -1.03 -7.68 -14.48
N GLY A 54 -1.27 -8.95 -14.21
CA GLY A 54 -2.20 -9.80 -14.96
C GLY A 54 -1.65 -10.37 -16.26
N SER A 55 -0.37 -10.15 -16.58
CA SER A 55 0.25 -10.66 -17.82
C SER A 55 0.85 -12.05 -17.64
N ARG A 56 0.01 -13.10 -17.69
CA ARG A 56 0.47 -14.51 -17.62
C ARG A 56 1.49 -14.86 -18.68
N ARG A 57 1.29 -14.37 -19.92
CA ARG A 57 2.22 -14.63 -21.02
C ARG A 57 3.61 -14.10 -20.71
N LEU A 58 3.71 -12.87 -20.21
CA LEU A 58 4.99 -12.26 -19.86
C LEU A 58 5.60 -12.93 -18.61
N CYS A 59 4.79 -13.25 -17.60
CA CYS A 59 5.21 -14.02 -16.43
C CYS A 59 5.86 -15.35 -16.85
N HIS A 60 5.19 -16.15 -17.67
CA HIS A 60 5.73 -17.41 -18.21
C HIS A 60 7.01 -17.22 -19.02
N SER A 61 7.03 -16.21 -19.90
CA SER A 61 8.21 -15.93 -20.72
C SER A 61 9.43 -15.54 -19.87
N ILE A 62 9.22 -14.77 -18.80
CA ILE A 62 10.29 -14.40 -17.87
C ILE A 62 10.75 -15.60 -17.05
N SER A 63 9.80 -16.39 -16.50
CA SER A 63 10.10 -17.59 -15.71
C SER A 63 10.87 -18.66 -16.51
N ALA A 64 10.66 -18.75 -17.81
CA ALA A 64 11.34 -19.69 -18.69
C ALA A 64 12.79 -19.29 -19.04
N VAL A 65 13.24 -18.07 -18.71
CA VAL A 65 14.61 -17.64 -18.99
C VAL A 65 15.60 -18.43 -18.14
N GLU A 66 16.50 -19.15 -18.78
CA GLU A 66 17.59 -19.84 -18.10
C GLU A 66 18.65 -18.85 -17.62
N VAL A 67 19.13 -19.06 -16.40
CA VAL A 67 20.21 -18.28 -15.77
C VAL A 67 21.36 -19.20 -15.43
N ASP A 68 22.57 -18.85 -15.88
CA ASP A 68 23.76 -19.65 -15.66
C ASP A 68 24.05 -19.81 -14.15
N GLY A 69 24.26 -21.05 -13.72
CA GLY A 69 24.57 -21.38 -12.32
C GLY A 69 23.37 -21.61 -11.40
N GLU A 70 22.14 -21.48 -11.91
CA GLU A 70 20.95 -21.85 -11.15
C GLU A 70 20.69 -23.36 -11.15
N PRO A 71 20.08 -23.90 -10.09
CA PRO A 71 19.60 -25.28 -10.06
C PRO A 71 18.49 -25.47 -11.09
N THR A 72 18.37 -26.67 -11.64
CA THR A 72 17.30 -27.06 -12.57
C THR A 72 15.93 -27.07 -11.88
N GLU A 73 15.87 -27.40 -10.61
CA GLU A 73 14.66 -27.32 -9.76
C GLU A 73 14.57 -25.93 -9.14
N ARG A 74 13.63 -25.14 -9.62
CA ARG A 74 13.45 -23.74 -9.17
C ARG A 74 11.99 -23.33 -9.11
N TRP A 75 11.64 -22.52 -8.14
CA TRP A 75 10.30 -21.97 -8.02
C TRP A 75 10.00 -20.95 -9.13
N GLN A 76 8.82 -21.07 -9.70
CA GLN A 76 8.33 -20.17 -10.74
C GLN A 76 6.99 -19.59 -10.34
N VAL A 77 6.76 -18.32 -10.68
CA VAL A 77 5.48 -17.67 -10.46
C VAL A 77 4.46 -18.21 -11.45
N ALA A 78 3.42 -18.87 -10.99
CA ALA A 78 2.33 -19.36 -11.82
C ALA A 78 1.34 -18.21 -12.14
N TRP A 79 0.91 -17.50 -11.12
CA TRP A 79 0.06 -16.33 -11.20
C TRP A 79 0.09 -15.52 -9.89
N ALA A 80 -0.41 -14.29 -9.94
CA ALA A 80 -0.69 -13.49 -8.76
C ALA A 80 -2.03 -12.78 -8.92
N ALA A 81 -2.76 -12.61 -7.82
CA ALA A 81 -3.91 -11.73 -7.71
C ALA A 81 -3.49 -10.49 -6.95
N SER A 82 -3.72 -9.34 -7.52
CA SER A 82 -3.30 -8.07 -6.95
C SER A 82 -4.41 -7.03 -7.10
N THR A 83 -4.68 -6.31 -6.03
CA THR A 83 -5.41 -5.04 -6.10
C THR A 83 -4.47 -3.90 -6.44
N ALA A 84 -3.16 -4.18 -6.39
CA ALA A 84 -2.17 -3.17 -6.60
C ALA A 84 -2.36 -2.48 -7.92
N GLY A 85 -2.91 -1.37 -7.81
CA GLY A 85 -2.62 -0.34 -8.72
C GLY A 85 -1.19 -0.09 -8.64
N ARG A 86 -0.22 -0.01 -7.98
CA ARG A 86 1.06 0.37 -8.37
C ARG A 86 2.06 0.79 -7.43
N PRO A 87 3.20 0.34 -7.66
CA PRO A 87 4.36 0.86 -6.98
C PRO A 87 4.68 2.27 -7.48
N PHE A 88 5.24 3.04 -6.59
CA PHE A 88 5.89 4.29 -6.93
C PHE A 88 7.01 4.06 -7.94
N ARG A 89 7.21 5.03 -8.82
CA ARG A 89 8.22 4.98 -9.88
C ARG A 89 9.63 5.16 -9.33
N HIS A 90 9.77 6.06 -8.38
CA HIS A 90 11.02 6.42 -7.71
C HIS A 90 10.75 6.83 -6.27
N GLU A 91 11.66 6.48 -5.38
CA GLU A 91 11.76 7.06 -4.04
C GLU A 91 12.96 7.99 -4.01
N LEU A 92 12.71 9.27 -3.74
CA LEU A 92 13.71 10.33 -3.71
C LEU A 92 14.04 10.65 -2.26
N VAL A 93 15.28 10.47 -1.86
CA VAL A 93 15.71 10.72 -0.47
C VAL A 93 16.04 12.20 -0.30
N ASN A 94 15.14 12.97 0.30
CA ASN A 94 15.29 14.42 0.47
C ASN A 94 15.76 14.87 1.86
N GLY A 95 15.87 13.95 2.83
CA GLY A 95 16.20 14.29 4.21
C GLY A 95 14.99 14.78 5.03
N PRO A 96 15.07 14.79 6.37
CA PRO A 96 13.95 15.12 7.24
C PRO A 96 13.51 16.59 7.11
N GLY A 97 12.22 16.86 7.23
CA GLY A 97 11.63 18.18 7.34
C GLY A 97 11.01 18.77 6.06
N ASN A 98 10.84 17.99 5.01
CA ASN A 98 10.19 18.48 3.80
C ASN A 98 8.67 18.29 3.86
N THR A 99 7.94 19.39 3.69
CA THR A 99 6.47 19.40 3.70
C THR A 99 5.87 19.98 2.42
N SER A 100 6.68 20.42 1.47
CA SER A 100 6.19 21.05 0.24
C SER A 100 6.92 20.57 -1.00
N ILE A 101 6.16 20.39 -2.08
CA ILE A 101 6.64 19.91 -3.35
C ILE A 101 5.98 20.69 -4.50
N ALA A 102 6.73 20.90 -5.57
CA ALA A 102 6.21 21.42 -6.84
C ALA A 102 6.83 20.67 -8.01
N THR A 103 6.21 20.74 -9.17
CA THR A 103 6.72 20.11 -10.40
C THR A 103 6.92 21.13 -11.49
N ALA A 104 7.94 20.94 -12.34
CA ALA A 104 8.27 21.82 -13.46
C ALA A 104 8.76 21.00 -14.67
N LEU A 105 8.91 21.70 -15.80
CA LEU A 105 9.69 21.22 -16.95
C LEU A 105 10.98 22.04 -17.03
N VAL A 106 12.13 21.38 -16.97
CA VAL A 106 13.46 22.00 -17.12
C VAL A 106 14.11 21.38 -18.35
N ASP A 107 14.38 22.20 -19.37
CA ASP A 107 14.93 21.76 -20.66
C ASP A 107 14.15 20.57 -21.27
N GLY A 108 12.82 20.63 -21.18
CA GLY A 108 11.91 19.57 -21.65
C GLY A 108 11.83 18.32 -20.76
N ARG A 109 12.55 18.28 -19.64
CA ARG A 109 12.52 17.17 -18.66
C ARG A 109 11.59 17.51 -17.51
N PRO A 110 10.68 16.59 -17.13
CA PRO A 110 9.86 16.77 -15.95
C PRO A 110 10.70 16.60 -14.69
N VAL A 111 10.63 17.58 -13.80
CA VAL A 111 11.36 17.58 -12.51
C VAL A 111 10.43 17.81 -11.34
N ALA A 112 10.82 17.29 -10.17
CA ALA A 112 10.27 17.68 -8.88
C ALA A 112 11.22 18.66 -8.19
N VAL A 113 10.64 19.65 -7.52
CA VAL A 113 11.37 20.61 -6.70
C VAL A 113 10.94 20.44 -5.27
N THR A 114 11.90 20.20 -4.38
CA THR A 114 11.66 19.91 -2.97
C THR A 114 12.55 20.74 -2.09
N LEU A 115 12.12 20.98 -0.85
CA LEU A 115 12.91 21.69 0.15
C LEU A 115 13.26 20.72 1.29
N GLY A 116 14.53 20.56 1.62
CA GLY A 116 15.02 19.61 2.62
C GLY A 116 16.16 20.12 3.49
N ASP A 117 16.56 19.30 4.47
CA ASP A 117 17.68 19.53 5.41
C ASP A 117 17.54 20.71 6.36
N TYR A 118 16.76 20.51 7.44
CA TYR A 118 16.84 21.34 8.64
C TYR A 118 18.03 20.96 9.55
N LYS A 119 19.20 20.62 8.97
CA LYS A 119 20.39 20.30 9.80
C LYS A 119 20.86 21.46 10.65
N ASN A 120 20.56 22.71 10.22
CA ASN A 120 20.83 23.92 10.98
C ASN A 120 19.63 24.88 10.85
N ARG A 121 19.23 25.55 11.93
CA ARG A 121 18.18 26.58 11.94
C ARG A 121 18.44 27.77 10.96
N TRP A 122 19.56 27.77 10.23
CA TRP A 122 20.03 28.89 9.43
C TRP A 122 20.11 28.61 7.92
N THR A 123 20.03 27.34 7.51
CA THR A 123 20.10 26.97 6.07
C THR A 123 19.25 25.75 5.79
N ASN A 124 18.58 25.73 4.66
CA ASN A 124 18.01 24.54 4.05
C ASN A 124 18.35 24.49 2.55
N THR A 125 17.99 23.40 1.91
CA THR A 125 18.42 23.11 0.55
C THR A 125 17.20 22.88 -0.35
N LEU A 126 17.15 23.62 -1.45
CA LEU A 126 16.23 23.38 -2.55
C LEU A 126 16.88 22.33 -3.47
N ARG A 127 16.20 21.21 -3.70
CA ARG A 127 16.67 20.13 -4.57
C ARG A 127 15.76 19.97 -5.77
N VAL A 128 16.38 19.65 -6.91
CA VAL A 128 15.71 19.40 -8.18
C VAL A 128 15.97 17.94 -8.56
N TRP A 129 14.92 17.21 -8.82
CA TRP A 129 14.96 15.77 -9.11
C TRP A 129 14.39 15.51 -10.50
N ASP A 130 15.12 14.81 -11.33
CA ASP A 130 14.61 14.32 -12.62
C ASP A 130 13.60 13.18 -12.36
N LEU A 131 12.36 13.37 -12.79
CA LEU A 131 11.27 12.40 -12.57
C LEU A 131 11.31 11.21 -13.51
N VAL A 132 12.15 11.23 -14.53
CA VAL A 132 12.39 10.12 -15.44
C VAL A 132 13.36 9.14 -14.83
N THR A 133 14.49 9.66 -14.32
CA THR A 133 15.60 8.84 -13.81
C THR A 133 15.58 8.62 -12.29
N GLY A 134 14.82 9.44 -11.56
CA GLY A 134 14.86 9.49 -10.09
C GLY A 134 16.15 10.12 -9.52
N GLY A 135 17.03 10.63 -10.39
CA GLY A 135 18.31 11.23 -9.99
C GLY A 135 18.17 12.70 -9.56
N GLN A 136 18.97 13.13 -8.59
CA GLN A 136 19.10 14.54 -8.26
C GLN A 136 19.90 15.26 -9.36
N VAL A 137 19.31 16.28 -9.97
CA VAL A 137 19.92 17.06 -11.05
C VAL A 137 20.34 18.46 -10.64
N GLY A 138 19.90 18.92 -9.47
CA GLY A 138 20.26 20.24 -8.97
C GLY A 138 20.12 20.38 -7.47
N GLU A 139 20.93 21.26 -6.90
CA GLU A 139 20.88 21.59 -5.47
C GLU A 139 21.28 23.06 -5.24
N VAL A 140 20.45 23.80 -4.52
CA VAL A 140 20.72 25.19 -4.17
C VAL A 140 20.52 25.40 -2.67
N ARG A 141 21.54 25.98 -2.00
CA ARG A 141 21.43 26.34 -0.59
C ARG A 141 20.67 27.65 -0.42
N CYS A 142 19.63 27.63 0.42
CA CYS A 142 18.84 28.78 0.76
C CYS A 142 19.38 29.43 2.05
N THR A 143 19.91 30.65 1.95
CA THR A 143 20.37 31.48 3.08
C THR A 143 19.79 32.89 2.96
N PRO A 144 18.94 33.35 3.93
CA PRO A 144 18.34 32.62 5.03
C PRO A 144 17.46 31.44 4.54
N PRO A 145 17.10 30.47 5.44
CA PRO A 145 16.35 29.28 5.05
C PRO A 145 14.96 29.66 4.52
N ALA A 146 14.53 28.95 3.48
CA ALA A 146 13.18 29.05 2.97
C ALA A 146 12.22 28.22 3.86
N ASP A 147 11.00 28.71 4.10
CA ASP A 147 10.02 28.01 4.91
C ASP A 147 9.25 26.96 4.07
N LYS A 148 8.98 27.24 2.80
CA LYS A 148 8.30 26.31 1.87
C LYS A 148 8.57 26.64 0.40
N VAL A 149 8.40 25.63 -0.47
CA VAL A 149 8.23 25.82 -1.91
C VAL A 149 6.80 26.27 -2.16
N LEU A 150 6.62 27.38 -2.87
CA LEU A 150 5.30 27.91 -3.20
C LEU A 150 4.76 27.33 -4.51
N GLY A 151 5.63 27.13 -5.50
CA GLY A 151 5.26 26.63 -6.81
C GLY A 151 6.37 26.88 -7.83
N THR A 152 6.05 26.61 -9.10
CA THR A 152 6.94 26.78 -10.25
C THR A 152 6.21 27.53 -11.36
N ALA A 153 6.97 28.17 -12.25
CA ALA A 153 6.46 28.81 -13.46
C ALA A 153 7.53 28.86 -14.55
N VAL A 154 7.14 29.29 -15.73
CA VAL A 154 8.09 29.67 -16.78
C VAL A 154 8.07 31.22 -16.93
N VAL A 155 9.16 31.90 -16.61
CA VAL A 155 9.30 33.34 -16.67
C VAL A 155 10.35 33.68 -17.73
N GLU A 156 9.96 34.42 -18.75
CA GLU A 156 10.83 34.75 -19.90
C GLU A 156 11.52 33.53 -20.54
N GLY A 157 10.77 32.43 -20.64
CA GLY A 157 11.27 31.15 -21.17
C GLY A 157 12.15 30.33 -20.21
N ARG A 158 12.37 30.79 -18.98
CA ARG A 158 13.18 30.13 -17.97
C ARG A 158 12.29 29.39 -16.99
N PRO A 159 12.51 28.11 -16.70
CA PRO A 159 11.82 27.40 -15.64
C PRO A 159 12.32 27.91 -14.27
N VAL A 160 11.42 28.40 -13.44
CA VAL A 160 11.74 28.95 -12.13
C VAL A 160 10.92 28.29 -11.01
N ALA A 161 11.50 28.20 -9.83
CA ALA A 161 10.81 27.85 -8.60
C ALA A 161 10.72 29.08 -7.68
N PHE A 162 9.64 29.10 -6.88
CA PHE A 162 9.40 30.13 -5.88
C PHE A 162 9.45 29.54 -4.49
N THR A 163 10.18 30.21 -3.60
CA THR A 163 10.26 29.84 -2.18
C THR A 163 9.88 31.01 -1.29
N TRP A 164 9.17 30.72 -0.21
CA TRP A 164 8.84 31.72 0.80
C TRP A 164 9.90 31.75 1.90
N VAL A 165 10.30 32.98 2.29
CA VAL A 165 11.24 33.27 3.38
C VAL A 165 10.56 34.17 4.40
N ARG A 166 10.16 33.62 5.55
CA ARG A 166 9.44 34.34 6.60
C ARG A 166 10.27 35.47 7.21
N GLN A 167 11.57 35.26 7.38
CA GLN A 167 12.43 36.19 8.09
C GLN A 167 12.46 37.61 7.45
N ASN A 168 12.43 37.68 6.14
CA ASN A 168 12.43 38.96 5.40
C ASN A 168 11.12 39.23 4.64
N THR A 169 10.09 38.43 4.89
CA THR A 169 8.76 38.54 4.24
C THR A 169 8.84 38.60 2.72
N ALA A 170 9.73 37.79 2.13
CA ALA A 170 10.02 37.81 0.72
C ALA A 170 9.79 36.46 0.04
N VAL A 171 9.45 36.51 -1.25
CA VAL A 171 9.49 35.37 -2.15
C VAL A 171 10.75 35.43 -2.98
N ARG A 172 11.49 34.33 -3.00
CA ARG A 172 12.66 34.19 -3.86
C ARG A 172 12.33 33.37 -5.10
N MET A 173 12.83 33.82 -6.22
CA MET A 173 12.72 33.14 -7.51
C MET A 173 14.07 32.55 -7.90
N TRP A 174 14.06 31.25 -8.16
CA TRP A 174 15.24 30.44 -8.46
C TRP A 174 15.13 29.90 -9.88
N ASP A 175 16.13 30.20 -10.72
CA ASP A 175 16.27 29.60 -12.04
C ASP A 175 16.69 28.12 -11.86
N LEU A 176 15.86 27.19 -12.33
CA LEU A 176 16.09 25.75 -12.15
C LEU A 176 17.15 25.17 -13.09
N SER A 177 17.35 25.80 -14.28
CA SER A 177 18.40 25.40 -15.22
C SER A 177 19.75 25.92 -14.76
N ALA A 178 19.81 27.19 -14.36
CA ALA A 178 21.06 27.85 -13.90
C ALA A 178 21.39 27.52 -12.44
N GLN A 179 20.45 26.95 -11.67
CA GLN A 179 20.57 26.69 -10.23
C GLN A 179 20.99 27.90 -9.41
N ALA A 180 20.40 29.07 -9.73
CA ALA A 180 20.77 30.35 -9.17
C ALA A 180 19.54 31.19 -8.75
N LEU A 181 19.73 32.05 -7.74
CA LEU A 181 18.75 33.03 -7.36
C LEU A 181 18.71 34.14 -8.46
N VAL A 182 17.52 34.34 -9.03
CA VAL A 182 17.31 35.35 -10.10
C VAL A 182 16.46 36.51 -9.67
N GLY A 183 15.76 36.43 -8.54
CA GLY A 183 14.98 37.57 -8.04
C GLY A 183 14.49 37.34 -6.60
N GLU A 184 14.19 38.46 -5.93
CA GLU A 184 13.57 38.46 -4.61
C GLU A 184 12.49 39.55 -4.58
N PHE A 185 11.26 39.15 -4.16
CA PHE A 185 10.11 40.05 -4.13
C PHE A 185 9.66 40.26 -2.68
N PRO A 186 9.80 41.48 -2.12
CA PRO A 186 9.25 41.77 -0.80
C PRO A 186 7.71 41.88 -0.90
N LEU A 187 6.98 40.97 -0.31
CA LEU A 187 5.51 40.93 -0.38
C LEU A 187 4.85 41.89 0.62
N GLY A 188 5.55 42.25 1.69
CA GLY A 188 4.99 43.06 2.78
C GLY A 188 3.92 42.36 3.61
N GLN A 189 3.68 41.05 3.39
CA GLN A 189 2.78 40.20 4.16
C GLN A 189 3.60 39.39 5.16
N ARG A 190 3.15 39.29 6.39
CA ARG A 190 3.82 38.48 7.43
C ARG A 190 3.75 36.99 7.18
N TRP A 191 2.74 36.57 6.43
CA TRP A 191 2.47 35.17 6.11
C TRP A 191 1.92 35.05 4.69
N VAL A 192 2.39 34.06 3.93
CA VAL A 192 1.81 33.66 2.64
C VAL A 192 1.07 32.35 2.84
N SER A 193 -0.25 32.40 2.84
CA SER A 193 -1.12 31.24 2.99
C SER A 193 -1.41 30.50 1.68
N GLY A 194 -1.36 31.22 0.55
CA GLY A 194 -1.59 30.66 -0.77
C GLY A 194 -0.80 31.37 -1.86
N TRP A 195 -0.45 30.61 -2.90
CA TRP A 195 0.31 31.04 -4.06
C TRP A 195 -0.14 30.28 -5.30
N THR A 196 -0.34 30.98 -6.39
CA THR A 196 -0.53 30.38 -7.72
C THR A 196 0.02 31.30 -8.79
N THR A 197 0.25 30.78 -9.99
CA THR A 197 0.73 31.58 -11.12
C THR A 197 -0.20 31.44 -12.31
N ILE A 198 -0.35 32.46 -13.11
CA ILE A 198 -1.17 32.49 -14.31
C ILE A 198 -0.56 33.41 -15.36
N THR A 199 -0.82 33.16 -16.64
CA THR A 199 -0.55 34.06 -17.72
C THR A 199 -1.74 35.00 -17.93
N LEU A 200 -1.61 36.26 -17.64
CA LEU A 200 -2.61 37.32 -17.83
C LEU A 200 -2.14 38.28 -18.90
N ASP A 201 -2.88 38.35 -20.02
CA ASP A 201 -2.57 39.20 -21.18
C ASP A 201 -1.11 39.11 -21.65
N GLY A 202 -0.61 37.86 -21.71
CA GLY A 202 0.75 37.54 -22.14
C GLY A 202 1.85 37.75 -21.08
N ARG A 203 1.50 38.20 -19.88
CA ARG A 203 2.43 38.39 -18.76
C ARG A 203 2.28 37.29 -17.74
N GLN A 204 3.39 36.83 -17.18
CA GLN A 204 3.39 35.88 -16.07
C GLN A 204 3.14 36.65 -14.77
N VAL A 205 2.04 36.29 -14.09
CA VAL A 205 1.56 36.92 -12.86
C VAL A 205 1.50 35.91 -11.77
N ALA A 206 2.01 36.21 -10.58
CA ALA A 206 1.74 35.46 -9.37
C ALA A 206 0.58 36.10 -8.58
N LEU A 207 -0.24 35.25 -7.99
CA LEU A 207 -1.31 35.65 -7.09
C LEU A 207 -1.00 35.16 -5.68
N THR A 208 -1.11 36.04 -4.69
CA THR A 208 -0.80 35.73 -3.29
C THR A 208 -1.97 36.08 -2.38
N GLY A 209 -2.20 35.19 -1.41
CA GLY A 209 -3.03 35.47 -0.24
C GLY A 209 -2.20 35.38 1.02
N GLY A 210 -2.63 36.02 2.08
CA GLY A 210 -1.87 36.11 3.33
C GLY A 210 -2.71 36.45 4.55
N ASP A 211 -2.10 37.18 5.46
CA ASP A 211 -2.65 37.59 6.76
C ASP A 211 -3.72 38.70 6.70
N ASP A 212 -3.98 39.22 5.51
CA ASP A 212 -5.05 40.21 5.28
C ASP A 212 -6.12 39.66 4.29
N PRO A 213 -7.29 40.31 4.19
CA PRO A 213 -8.41 39.83 3.37
C PRO A 213 -8.25 40.09 1.86
N THR A 214 -7.04 40.33 1.37
CA THR A 214 -6.81 40.71 -0.03
C THR A 214 -5.98 39.67 -0.79
N VAL A 215 -6.39 39.38 -2.03
CA VAL A 215 -5.54 38.72 -3.02
C VAL A 215 -4.77 39.72 -3.79
N ARG A 216 -3.46 39.58 -3.88
CA ARG A 216 -2.56 40.49 -4.61
C ARG A 216 -1.94 39.83 -5.81
N ALA A 217 -1.77 40.60 -6.86
CA ALA A 217 -1.12 40.16 -8.09
C ALA A 217 0.29 40.79 -8.23
N TRP A 218 1.23 40.00 -8.70
CA TRP A 218 2.64 40.37 -8.85
C TRP A 218 3.11 40.01 -10.24
N ASP A 219 3.65 40.98 -10.96
CA ASP A 219 4.32 40.76 -12.25
C ASP A 219 5.65 40.01 -11.98
N LEU A 220 5.82 38.83 -12.50
CA LEU A 220 6.97 37.97 -12.22
C LEU A 220 8.26 38.41 -12.94
N VAL A 221 8.15 39.22 -13.97
CA VAL A 221 9.31 39.76 -14.68
C VAL A 221 9.90 40.96 -13.94
N THR A 222 9.02 41.86 -13.46
CA THR A 222 9.46 43.09 -12.81
C THR A 222 9.55 43.00 -11.30
N GLY A 223 8.95 41.97 -10.70
CA GLY A 223 8.84 41.82 -9.25
C GLY A 223 7.94 42.85 -8.58
N ARG A 224 7.15 43.60 -9.33
CA ARG A 224 6.29 44.66 -8.80
C ARG A 224 4.85 44.17 -8.61
N GLN A 225 4.22 44.65 -7.54
CA GLN A 225 2.81 44.46 -7.32
C GLN A 225 2.01 45.19 -8.40
N ASN A 226 1.06 44.49 -9.03
CA ASN A 226 0.05 45.12 -9.86
C ASN A 226 -1.02 45.73 -8.93
N ARG A 227 -0.99 47.06 -8.79
CA ARG A 227 -1.88 47.81 -7.90
C ARG A 227 -3.33 47.87 -8.41
N GLU A 228 -3.56 47.58 -9.66
CA GLU A 228 -4.89 47.60 -10.28
C GLU A 228 -5.66 46.30 -9.98
N LEU A 229 -4.95 45.24 -9.61
CA LEU A 229 -5.54 43.94 -9.31
C LEU A 229 -5.36 43.57 -7.82
N VAL A 230 -6.20 44.17 -6.99
CA VAL A 230 -6.32 43.85 -5.57
C VAL A 230 -7.74 43.37 -5.33
N LEU A 231 -7.93 42.07 -5.11
CA LEU A 231 -9.25 41.47 -4.94
C LEU A 231 -9.63 41.47 -3.46
N THR A 232 -10.80 42.02 -3.16
CA THR A 232 -11.33 42.15 -1.79
C THR A 232 -12.69 41.46 -1.69
N GLY A 233 -13.12 41.17 -0.48
CA GLY A 233 -14.45 40.55 -0.25
C GLY A 233 -14.45 39.38 0.72
N HIS A 234 -13.30 38.98 1.22
CA HIS A 234 -13.17 38.10 2.37
C HIS A 234 -13.17 38.91 3.69
N ALA A 235 -13.60 38.27 4.78
CA ALA A 235 -13.67 38.91 6.10
C ALA A 235 -12.36 38.77 6.92
N GLY A 236 -11.48 37.83 6.52
CA GLY A 236 -10.26 37.50 7.25
C GLY A 236 -9.09 37.15 6.34
N SER A 237 -8.09 36.49 6.89
CA SER A 237 -6.91 35.97 6.18
C SER A 237 -7.34 35.13 4.96
N VAL A 238 -6.79 35.44 3.78
CA VAL A 238 -7.17 34.78 2.53
C VAL A 238 -6.07 33.85 2.04
N SER A 239 -6.46 32.68 1.58
CA SER A 239 -5.57 31.73 0.92
C SER A 239 -5.94 31.57 -0.55
N VAL A 240 -5.01 31.94 -1.44
CA VAL A 240 -5.15 31.64 -2.86
C VAL A 240 -4.93 30.17 -3.09
N ARG A 241 -5.87 29.50 -3.76
CA ARG A 241 -5.91 28.05 -3.90
C ARG A 241 -5.54 27.58 -5.30
N ALA A 242 -6.17 28.14 -6.32
CA ALA A 242 -6.00 27.72 -7.70
C ALA A 242 -6.38 28.81 -8.68
N THR A 243 -6.03 28.60 -9.94
CA THR A 243 -6.49 29.41 -11.07
C THR A 243 -7.20 28.51 -12.10
N ALA A 244 -8.15 29.07 -12.83
CA ALA A 244 -8.87 28.38 -13.91
C ALA A 244 -9.14 29.35 -15.08
N VAL A 245 -9.66 28.79 -16.15
CA VAL A 245 -10.23 29.57 -17.26
C VAL A 245 -11.70 29.21 -17.38
N LEU A 246 -12.57 30.17 -17.09
CA LEU A 246 -14.03 30.07 -17.16
C LEU A 246 -14.51 30.90 -18.36
N ASP A 247 -15.10 30.27 -19.38
CA ASP A 247 -15.59 30.95 -20.60
C ASP A 247 -14.60 31.93 -21.21
N ARG A 248 -13.34 31.52 -21.34
CA ARG A 248 -12.18 32.32 -21.79
C ARG A 248 -11.78 33.46 -20.85
N ARG A 249 -12.34 33.53 -19.65
CA ARG A 249 -11.94 34.46 -18.59
C ARG A 249 -10.98 33.80 -17.63
N PRO A 250 -9.81 34.37 -17.39
CA PRO A 250 -8.93 33.87 -16.36
C PRO A 250 -9.52 34.20 -14.99
N VAL A 251 -9.69 33.21 -14.14
CA VAL A 251 -10.25 33.37 -12.79
C VAL A 251 -9.29 32.86 -11.73
N VAL A 252 -9.39 33.40 -10.52
CA VAL A 252 -8.72 32.89 -9.33
C VAL A 252 -9.73 32.38 -8.33
N VAL A 253 -9.39 31.26 -7.72
CA VAL A 253 -10.14 30.64 -6.62
C VAL A 253 -9.37 30.88 -5.34
N ALA A 254 -9.99 31.54 -4.37
CA ALA A 254 -9.39 31.77 -3.06
C ALA A 254 -10.39 31.50 -1.94
N SER A 255 -9.90 31.16 -0.77
CA SER A 255 -10.70 30.81 0.40
C SER A 255 -10.30 31.62 1.63
N ALA A 256 -11.30 31.97 2.44
CA ALA A 256 -11.12 32.44 3.79
C ALA A 256 -12.30 31.95 4.64
N ASP A 257 -12.03 31.58 5.90
CA ASP A 257 -13.07 31.17 6.87
C ASP A 257 -14.09 30.15 6.28
N GLN A 258 -13.58 29.13 5.55
CA GLN A 258 -14.35 28.04 4.91
C GLN A 258 -15.20 28.46 3.71
N VAL A 259 -15.17 29.74 3.35
CA VAL A 259 -15.85 30.25 2.16
C VAL A 259 -14.86 30.34 0.99
N VAL A 260 -15.18 29.68 -0.09
CA VAL A 260 -14.46 29.81 -1.37
C VAL A 260 -15.14 30.84 -2.24
N ARG A 261 -14.36 31.71 -2.84
CA ARG A 261 -14.82 32.72 -3.82
C ARG A 261 -13.99 32.65 -5.10
N VAL A 262 -14.62 33.03 -6.18
CA VAL A 262 -14.02 33.06 -7.52
C VAL A 262 -14.05 34.52 -8.01
N TRP A 263 -12.95 35.01 -8.59
CA TRP A 263 -12.88 36.34 -9.18
C TRP A 263 -12.35 36.28 -10.61
N ASP A 264 -12.96 37.06 -11.48
CA ASP A 264 -12.41 37.37 -12.81
C ASP A 264 -11.15 38.24 -12.67
N LEU A 265 -10.03 37.76 -13.15
CA LEU A 265 -8.74 38.46 -13.04
C LEU A 265 -8.59 39.68 -13.98
N ARG A 266 -9.50 39.90 -14.93
CA ARG A 266 -9.49 41.06 -15.78
C ARG A 266 -10.34 42.19 -15.23
N THR A 267 -11.48 41.85 -14.64
CA THR A 267 -12.42 42.84 -14.12
C THR A 267 -12.22 43.12 -12.63
N GLY A 268 -11.63 42.16 -11.89
CA GLY A 268 -11.59 42.18 -10.43
C GLY A 268 -12.92 41.88 -9.75
N GLU A 269 -13.96 41.54 -10.52
CA GLU A 269 -15.31 41.28 -10.04
C GLU A 269 -15.46 39.83 -9.61
N PRO A 270 -16.26 39.55 -8.57
CA PRO A 270 -16.59 38.16 -8.18
C PRO A 270 -17.44 37.48 -9.28
N VAL A 271 -17.18 36.19 -9.50
CA VAL A 271 -17.91 35.33 -10.41
C VAL A 271 -18.75 34.35 -9.59
N GLY A 272 -20.04 34.38 -9.77
CA GLY A 272 -20.97 33.53 -9.00
C GLY A 272 -21.15 33.97 -7.54
N GLY A 273 -21.82 33.13 -6.77
CA GLY A 273 -21.97 33.31 -5.32
C GLY A 273 -20.77 32.76 -4.50
N PRO A 274 -20.70 33.11 -3.21
CA PRO A 274 -19.76 32.46 -2.32
C PRO A 274 -20.11 30.98 -2.18
N ILE A 275 -19.11 30.11 -2.28
CA ILE A 275 -19.22 28.66 -2.08
C ILE A 275 -18.92 28.39 -0.61
N ASP A 276 -19.95 27.99 0.14
CA ASP A 276 -19.79 27.55 1.53
C ASP A 276 -19.36 26.08 1.55
N THR A 277 -18.13 25.84 2.01
CA THR A 277 -17.57 24.47 2.08
C THR A 277 -17.78 23.80 3.43
N ASP A 278 -18.39 24.51 4.40
CA ASP A 278 -18.72 24.01 5.73
C ASP A 278 -20.16 23.49 5.77
N THR A 279 -20.38 22.27 5.37
CA THR A 279 -21.70 21.66 5.47
C THR A 279 -21.92 20.83 6.73
N GLU A 280 -20.89 20.47 7.51
CA GLU A 280 -21.04 19.63 8.72
C GLU A 280 -19.90 19.74 9.75
N GLY A 281 -19.38 20.95 10.06
CA GLY A 281 -18.54 21.17 11.27
C GLY A 281 -17.05 21.44 11.02
N ALA A 282 -16.59 22.42 11.65
CA ALA A 282 -15.29 23.00 12.10
C ALA A 282 -13.95 22.57 11.48
N PHE A 283 -13.86 22.03 10.28
CA PHE A 283 -12.57 21.67 9.67
C PHE A 283 -12.17 22.66 8.56
N ALA A 284 -10.99 23.27 8.69
CA ALA A 284 -10.45 24.17 7.70
C ALA A 284 -10.22 23.47 6.33
N LEU A 285 -10.40 24.22 5.24
CA LEU A 285 -10.09 23.78 3.89
C LEU A 285 -8.57 23.51 3.76
N VAL A 286 -8.20 22.25 3.53
CA VAL A 286 -6.79 21.85 3.39
C VAL A 286 -6.27 21.99 1.98
N GLY A 287 -7.15 21.86 0.97
CA GLY A 287 -6.76 21.97 -0.44
C GLY A 287 -7.93 22.35 -1.35
N CYS A 288 -7.57 22.94 -2.48
CA CYS A 288 -8.50 23.17 -3.59
C CYS A 288 -7.72 23.10 -4.90
N ALA A 289 -8.25 22.39 -5.86
CA ALA A 289 -7.71 22.28 -7.20
C ALA A 289 -8.82 22.55 -8.23
N THR A 290 -8.46 22.83 -9.45
CA THR A 290 -9.43 23.11 -10.52
C THR A 290 -9.28 22.11 -11.66
N ALA A 291 -10.40 21.72 -12.26
CA ALA A 291 -10.46 20.80 -13.40
C ALA A 291 -11.50 21.26 -14.41
N LYS A 292 -11.57 20.52 -15.51
CA LYS A 292 -12.63 20.67 -16.50
C LYS A 292 -13.35 19.34 -16.65
N VAL A 293 -14.63 19.29 -16.26
CA VAL A 293 -15.49 18.11 -16.31
C VAL A 293 -16.62 18.38 -17.29
N ASP A 294 -16.78 17.57 -18.32
CA ASP A 294 -17.80 17.72 -19.38
C ASP A 294 -17.89 19.15 -19.97
N GLY A 295 -16.73 19.75 -20.15
CA GLY A 295 -16.62 21.11 -20.67
C GLY A 295 -16.82 22.23 -19.63
N ARG A 296 -17.28 21.92 -18.40
CA ARG A 296 -17.48 22.87 -17.29
C ARG A 296 -16.22 23.02 -16.45
N ALA A 297 -15.93 24.23 -16.04
CA ALA A 297 -14.83 24.48 -15.10
C ALA A 297 -15.34 24.20 -13.67
N VAL A 298 -14.66 23.33 -12.95
CA VAL A 298 -15.01 22.95 -11.60
C VAL A 298 -13.87 23.22 -10.61
N ALA A 299 -14.24 23.46 -9.34
CA ALA A 299 -13.31 23.39 -8.22
C ALA A 299 -13.53 22.06 -7.47
N VAL A 300 -12.42 21.45 -7.07
CA VAL A 300 -12.41 20.30 -6.18
C VAL A 300 -11.87 20.77 -4.83
N THR A 301 -12.71 20.77 -3.81
CA THR A 301 -12.34 21.21 -2.47
C THR A 301 -12.15 20.02 -1.54
N ALA A 302 -11.06 20.01 -0.82
CA ALA A 302 -10.76 19.06 0.24
C ALA A 302 -10.72 19.78 1.59
N ASN A 303 -11.59 19.41 2.50
CA ASN A 303 -11.41 19.70 3.92
C ASN A 303 -10.80 18.45 4.60
N ALA A 304 -10.60 18.50 5.91
CA ALA A 304 -9.94 17.39 6.61
C ALA A 304 -10.63 16.03 6.43
N ARG A 305 -11.93 15.98 6.14
CA ARG A 305 -12.72 14.74 6.09
C ARG A 305 -13.68 14.61 4.91
N SER A 306 -13.77 15.60 4.02
CA SER A 306 -14.64 15.53 2.87
C SER A 306 -13.96 16.03 1.60
N LEU A 307 -14.42 15.50 0.47
CA LEU A 307 -13.99 15.88 -0.87
C LEU A 307 -15.24 16.20 -1.69
N ARG A 308 -15.34 17.43 -2.22
CA ARG A 308 -16.51 17.89 -3.00
C ARG A 308 -16.11 18.59 -4.29
N VAL A 309 -16.98 18.52 -5.28
CA VAL A 309 -16.85 19.18 -6.58
C VAL A 309 -17.87 20.30 -6.69
N TRP A 310 -17.48 21.45 -7.23
CA TRP A 310 -18.30 22.65 -7.35
C TRP A 310 -18.19 23.22 -8.75
N ASP A 311 -19.30 23.60 -9.35
CA ASP A 311 -19.29 24.37 -10.60
C ASP A 311 -18.84 25.82 -10.34
N LEU A 312 -17.77 26.24 -11.00
CA LEU A 312 -17.18 27.58 -10.78
C LEU A 312 -18.01 28.73 -11.33
N ALA A 313 -18.94 28.46 -12.24
CA ALA A 313 -19.82 29.49 -12.82
C ALA A 313 -21.03 29.78 -11.93
N THR A 314 -21.59 28.73 -11.32
CA THR A 314 -22.83 28.85 -10.53
C THR A 314 -22.54 28.89 -9.02
N GLY A 315 -21.45 28.28 -8.58
CA GLY A 315 -21.15 28.05 -7.17
C GLY A 315 -21.90 26.87 -6.55
N GLU A 316 -22.64 26.11 -7.35
CA GLU A 316 -23.43 24.97 -6.91
C GLU A 316 -22.59 23.68 -6.86
N PRO A 317 -22.90 22.73 -5.94
CA PRO A 317 -22.21 21.44 -5.90
C PRO A 317 -22.53 20.62 -7.16
N VAL A 318 -21.54 19.88 -7.65
CA VAL A 318 -21.67 18.95 -8.77
C VAL A 318 -21.71 17.53 -8.23
N GLY A 319 -22.87 16.91 -8.20
CA GLY A 319 -23.08 15.56 -7.69
C GLY A 319 -23.03 15.47 -6.15
N GLU A 320 -22.96 14.24 -5.66
CA GLU A 320 -22.79 13.94 -4.24
C GLU A 320 -21.32 14.14 -3.83
N PRO A 321 -21.02 14.26 -2.53
CA PRO A 321 -19.64 14.29 -2.07
C PRO A 321 -18.86 13.07 -2.57
N LEU A 322 -17.64 13.26 -3.06
CA LEU A 322 -16.77 12.16 -3.46
C LEU A 322 -16.32 11.35 -2.24
N LEU A 323 -16.22 12.01 -1.09
CA LEU A 323 -15.83 11.41 0.17
C LEU A 323 -16.63 12.05 1.31
N ASP A 324 -17.31 11.20 2.08
CA ASP A 324 -18.08 11.61 3.25
C ASP A 324 -17.25 11.58 4.55
N PRO A 325 -17.58 12.41 5.55
CA PRO A 325 -16.83 12.53 6.81
C PRO A 325 -16.63 11.24 7.60
N GLY A 326 -17.46 10.22 7.38
CA GLY A 326 -17.39 8.93 8.08
C GLY A 326 -16.50 7.87 7.42
N GLN A 327 -15.97 8.12 6.23
CA GLN A 327 -15.24 7.12 5.44
C GLN A 327 -13.72 7.13 5.65
N LEU A 328 -13.17 8.15 6.31
CA LEU A 328 -11.74 8.26 6.62
C LEU A 328 -11.51 8.09 8.12
N ASN A 329 -10.53 7.27 8.49
CA ASN A 329 -10.00 7.19 9.85
C ASN A 329 -8.94 8.27 10.15
N GLY A 330 -8.44 8.98 9.13
CA GLY A 330 -7.46 10.06 9.20
C GLY A 330 -7.96 11.38 8.64
N PHE A 331 -7.02 12.22 8.18
CA PHE A 331 -7.32 13.55 7.62
C PHE A 331 -6.71 13.69 6.23
N LEU A 332 -7.46 14.25 5.28
CA LEU A 332 -6.90 14.73 4.02
C LEU A 332 -5.88 15.84 4.30
N THR A 333 -4.78 15.83 3.56
CA THR A 333 -3.68 16.81 3.67
C THR A 333 -3.46 17.56 2.38
N GLY A 334 -3.91 17.03 1.24
CA GLY A 334 -3.77 17.70 -0.05
C GLY A 334 -4.67 17.12 -1.13
N VAL A 335 -4.94 17.94 -2.14
CA VAL A 335 -5.64 17.55 -3.37
C VAL A 335 -5.00 18.26 -4.56
N THR A 336 -4.92 17.53 -5.66
CA THR A 336 -4.54 18.07 -6.98
C THR A 336 -5.40 17.41 -8.06
N THR A 337 -5.36 17.94 -9.27
CA THR A 337 -6.12 17.38 -10.40
C THR A 337 -5.20 17.11 -11.58
N THR A 338 -5.56 16.12 -12.37
CA THR A 338 -4.88 15.79 -13.62
C THR A 338 -5.87 15.12 -14.58
N THR A 339 -5.39 14.71 -15.75
CA THR A 339 -6.19 13.94 -16.71
C THR A 339 -5.60 12.54 -16.84
N LEU A 340 -6.42 11.53 -16.65
CA LEU A 340 -6.07 10.12 -16.76
C LEU A 340 -6.83 9.50 -17.93
N GLN A 341 -6.14 9.09 -18.99
CA GLN A 341 -6.76 8.51 -20.20
C GLN A 341 -7.91 9.35 -20.81
N GLY A 342 -7.81 10.68 -20.71
CA GLY A 342 -8.84 11.61 -21.18
C GLY A 342 -9.90 11.98 -20.13
N HIS A 343 -9.94 11.29 -18.99
CA HIS A 343 -10.86 11.58 -17.87
C HIS A 343 -10.23 12.53 -16.85
N PRO A 344 -10.93 13.59 -16.44
CA PRO A 344 -10.47 14.46 -15.38
C PRO A 344 -10.55 13.73 -14.04
N VAL A 345 -9.46 13.72 -13.30
CA VAL A 345 -9.37 13.05 -11.99
C VAL A 345 -8.85 13.98 -10.91
N ALA A 346 -9.31 13.76 -9.68
CA ALA A 346 -8.67 14.30 -8.48
C ALA A 346 -7.73 13.25 -7.88
N VAL A 347 -6.62 13.72 -7.35
CA VAL A 347 -5.64 12.92 -6.61
C VAL A 347 -5.54 13.52 -5.21
N THR A 348 -5.88 12.73 -4.19
CA THR A 348 -5.87 13.12 -2.78
C THR A 348 -4.80 12.38 -2.01
N VAL A 349 -4.29 13.00 -0.97
CA VAL A 349 -3.38 12.40 0.00
C VAL A 349 -3.90 12.62 1.42
N SER A 350 -3.64 11.65 2.30
CA SER A 350 -4.13 11.66 3.67
C SER A 350 -3.07 11.22 4.68
N THR A 351 -3.39 11.40 5.96
CA THR A 351 -2.61 10.87 7.09
C THR A 351 -3.13 9.52 7.59
N ASP A 352 -4.10 8.93 6.90
CA ASP A 352 -4.72 7.69 7.32
C ASP A 352 -3.73 6.52 7.24
N GLN A 353 -3.73 5.64 8.24
CA GLN A 353 -2.98 4.38 8.38
C GLN A 353 -1.70 4.27 7.52
N GLY A 354 -0.75 5.22 7.72
CA GLY A 354 0.51 5.24 6.98
C GLY A 354 0.55 6.21 5.78
N GLY A 355 -0.52 6.92 5.46
CA GLY A 355 -0.61 7.90 4.38
C GLY A 355 -1.09 7.28 3.07
N MET A 356 -2.33 7.54 2.72
CA MET A 356 -2.94 7.02 1.48
C MET A 356 -2.92 8.07 0.37
N LEU A 357 -2.65 7.61 -0.86
CA LEU A 357 -2.88 8.36 -2.09
C LEU A 357 -4.09 7.73 -2.80
N GLU A 358 -5.11 8.52 -3.07
CA GLU A 358 -6.32 8.06 -3.74
C GLU A 358 -6.61 8.84 -5.01
N VAL A 359 -7.22 8.18 -5.99
CA VAL A 359 -7.58 8.75 -7.29
C VAL A 359 -9.09 8.64 -7.50
N TRP A 360 -9.72 9.76 -7.86
CA TRP A 360 -11.17 9.91 -8.00
C TRP A 360 -11.52 10.39 -9.41
N ASP A 361 -12.41 9.73 -10.10
CA ASP A 361 -12.98 10.23 -11.36
C ASP A 361 -13.97 11.35 -11.07
N LEU A 362 -13.72 12.52 -11.65
CA LEU A 362 -14.54 13.70 -11.39
C LEU A 362 -15.87 13.72 -12.18
N ALA A 363 -16.02 12.87 -13.20
CA ALA A 363 -17.23 12.77 -14.00
C ALA A 363 -18.22 11.78 -13.40
N SER A 364 -17.73 10.61 -12.95
CA SER A 364 -18.57 9.59 -12.32
C SER A 364 -18.74 9.76 -10.82
N GLY A 365 -17.81 10.46 -10.16
CA GLY A 365 -17.74 10.55 -8.69
C GLY A 365 -17.14 9.31 -8.03
N GLU A 366 -16.69 8.32 -8.80
CA GLU A 366 -16.18 7.06 -8.26
C GLU A 366 -14.69 7.12 -7.93
N ARG A 367 -14.29 6.39 -6.88
CA ARG A 367 -12.90 6.15 -6.56
C ARG A 367 -12.31 5.14 -7.54
N ILE A 368 -11.37 5.57 -8.38
CA ILE A 368 -10.69 4.71 -9.36
C ILE A 368 -9.72 3.73 -8.69
N GLY A 369 -9.01 4.17 -7.67
CA GLY A 369 -8.05 3.35 -6.97
C GLY A 369 -7.19 4.10 -5.97
N SER A 370 -6.41 3.34 -5.23
CA SER A 370 -5.33 3.81 -4.38
C SER A 370 -4.05 3.17 -4.92
N PRO A 371 -3.10 3.92 -5.46
CA PRO A 371 -1.80 3.36 -5.85
C PRO A 371 -0.90 3.05 -4.65
N ASP A 372 -1.30 3.42 -3.44
CA ASP A 372 -0.56 3.17 -2.21
C ASP A 372 -0.99 1.85 -1.58
N ASP A 373 -0.02 1.05 -1.15
CA ASP A 373 -0.20 -0.22 -0.45
C ASP A 373 -0.29 -0.05 1.09
N GLY A 374 -0.35 1.20 1.57
CA GLY A 374 -0.63 1.52 2.98
C GLY A 374 0.52 1.25 3.96
N TYR A 375 1.73 0.97 3.49
CA TYR A 375 2.86 0.57 4.33
C TYR A 375 3.88 1.69 4.60
N ASP A 376 3.43 2.86 4.99
CA ASP A 376 4.32 3.87 5.57
C ASP A 376 3.78 4.35 6.91
N ASP A 377 4.56 4.17 7.98
CA ASP A 377 4.29 4.69 9.34
C ASP A 377 4.16 6.23 9.40
N VAL A 378 4.09 6.92 8.25
CA VAL A 378 4.12 8.39 8.20
C VAL A 378 3.20 8.91 7.11
N GLY A 379 2.13 9.57 7.53
CA GLY A 379 1.15 10.20 6.64
C GLY A 379 1.75 11.08 5.55
N LEU A 380 1.13 11.10 4.38
CA LEU A 380 1.49 11.97 3.26
C LEU A 380 1.03 13.40 3.55
N GLU A 381 1.87 14.39 3.25
CA GLU A 381 1.59 15.80 3.57
C GLU A 381 1.29 16.68 2.36
N SER A 382 1.80 16.31 1.19
CA SER A 382 1.66 17.13 -0.01
C SER A 382 1.69 16.25 -1.26
N VAL A 383 0.96 16.68 -2.28
CA VAL A 383 0.91 16.03 -3.60
C VAL A 383 0.98 17.06 -4.70
N ALA A 384 1.72 16.75 -5.76
CA ALA A 384 1.73 17.48 -7.02
C ALA A 384 1.63 16.50 -8.19
N THR A 385 1.02 16.91 -9.29
CA THR A 385 0.91 16.07 -10.50
C THR A 385 1.68 16.68 -11.67
N THR A 386 2.19 15.83 -12.54
CA THR A 386 2.83 16.22 -13.80
C THR A 386 2.75 15.07 -14.82
N VAL A 387 3.30 15.28 -16.01
CA VAL A 387 3.36 14.26 -17.06
C VAL A 387 4.81 13.88 -17.33
N VAL A 388 5.11 12.59 -17.26
CA VAL A 388 6.45 12.02 -17.51
C VAL A 388 6.35 11.00 -18.64
N GLY A 389 7.01 11.26 -19.76
CA GLY A 389 6.96 10.36 -20.92
C GLY A 389 5.53 10.13 -21.45
N GLY A 390 4.69 11.17 -21.47
CA GLY A 390 3.29 11.08 -21.91
C GLY A 390 2.34 10.46 -20.87
N ARG A 391 2.80 10.17 -19.65
CA ARG A 391 2.02 9.55 -18.57
C ARG A 391 1.83 10.49 -17.40
N PRO A 392 0.62 10.63 -16.87
CA PRO A 392 0.38 11.38 -15.65
C PRO A 392 0.98 10.65 -14.45
N VAL A 393 1.74 11.38 -13.65
CA VAL A 393 2.33 10.92 -12.40
C VAL A 393 1.93 11.84 -11.25
N ALA A 394 1.79 11.28 -10.05
CA ALA A 394 1.74 12.04 -8.82
C ALA A 394 3.11 12.00 -8.13
N VAL A 395 3.48 13.09 -7.50
CA VAL A 395 4.68 13.19 -6.66
C VAL A 395 4.21 13.58 -5.27
N THR A 396 4.54 12.77 -4.28
CA THR A 396 4.13 12.96 -2.89
C THR A 396 5.32 13.14 -1.97
N CYS A 397 5.13 13.82 -0.85
CA CYS A 397 6.11 13.86 0.22
C CYS A 397 5.48 13.61 1.59
N CYS A 398 6.27 13.07 2.53
CA CYS A 398 5.89 12.80 3.90
C CYS A 398 6.81 13.53 4.90
N ARG A 399 6.42 13.57 6.18
CA ARG A 399 7.18 14.23 7.28
C ARG A 399 8.61 13.76 7.44
N ARG A 400 8.91 12.52 7.06
CA ARG A 400 10.28 11.96 7.13
C ARG A 400 11.17 12.35 5.95
N GLY A 401 10.69 13.22 5.05
CA GLY A 401 11.44 13.70 3.90
C GLY A 401 11.56 12.70 2.74
N ARG A 402 10.74 11.65 2.73
CA ARG A 402 10.63 10.77 1.57
C ARG A 402 9.76 11.42 0.52
N VAL A 403 10.22 11.39 -0.71
CA VAL A 403 9.48 11.86 -1.88
C VAL A 403 9.29 10.67 -2.81
N ARG A 404 8.05 10.39 -3.21
CA ARG A 404 7.71 9.27 -4.09
C ARG A 404 7.05 9.76 -5.35
N VAL A 405 7.32 9.08 -6.44
CA VAL A 405 6.74 9.33 -7.76
C VAL A 405 5.86 8.16 -8.15
N TRP A 406 4.58 8.41 -8.31
CA TRP A 406 3.54 7.40 -8.58
C TRP A 406 3.07 7.51 -10.02
N ASP A 407 3.05 6.42 -10.76
CA ASP A 407 2.48 6.36 -12.09
C ASP A 407 0.95 6.16 -12.01
N LEU A 408 0.16 7.15 -12.40
CA LEU A 408 -1.29 7.12 -12.27
C LEU A 408 -2.00 6.31 -13.37
N VAL A 409 -1.32 5.96 -14.46
CA VAL A 409 -1.92 5.21 -15.60
C VAL A 409 -2.17 3.76 -15.25
N TYR A 410 -1.49 3.25 -14.25
CA TYR A 410 -1.56 1.85 -13.88
C TYR A 410 -2.64 1.53 -12.82
N GLY A 411 -3.52 2.46 -12.50
CA GLY A 411 -4.83 2.13 -11.94
C GLY A 411 -5.56 1.17 -12.88
N LYS A 412 -6.32 0.19 -12.38
CA LYS A 412 -7.16 -0.69 -13.22
C LYS A 412 -7.90 0.13 -14.26
N PRO A 413 -8.16 -0.43 -15.46
CA PRO A 413 -9.09 0.20 -16.39
C PRO A 413 -10.37 0.54 -15.63
N LEU A 414 -10.86 1.77 -15.85
CA LEU A 414 -12.15 2.23 -15.36
C LEU A 414 -13.21 1.17 -15.74
N GLY A 415 -13.84 0.55 -14.75
CA GLY A 415 -14.92 -0.40 -14.95
C GLY A 415 -14.62 -1.88 -14.74
N GLU A 416 -13.39 -2.31 -14.42
CA GLU A 416 -13.16 -3.70 -14.00
C GLU A 416 -13.28 -3.85 -12.47
N PRO A 417 -14.02 -4.86 -11.98
CA PRO A 417 -14.15 -5.10 -10.55
C PRO A 417 -12.78 -5.44 -9.95
N ARG A 418 -12.53 -4.97 -8.74
CA ARG A 418 -11.33 -5.32 -7.96
C ARG A 418 -11.30 -6.82 -7.73
N THR A 419 -10.20 -7.48 -8.09
CA THR A 419 -10.06 -8.94 -7.96
C THR A 419 -9.39 -9.38 -6.66
N GLY A 420 -8.75 -8.50 -5.89
CA GLY A 420 -8.03 -8.81 -4.65
C GLY A 420 -8.65 -8.16 -3.40
N HIS A 421 -7.98 -8.37 -2.25
CA HIS A 421 -8.33 -7.71 -0.98
C HIS A 421 -8.03 -6.20 -1.01
N ASN A 422 -8.75 -5.43 -0.20
CA ASN A 422 -8.51 -3.99 -0.04
C ASN A 422 -7.55 -3.66 1.11
N ALA A 423 -7.15 -4.68 1.87
CA ALA A 423 -6.21 -4.58 2.98
C ALA A 423 -5.29 -5.81 2.98
N THR A 424 -4.39 -5.91 3.95
CA THR A 424 -3.41 -7.00 4.07
C THR A 424 -4.09 -8.37 4.06
N VAL A 425 -3.47 -9.32 3.37
CA VAL A 425 -3.85 -10.73 3.42
C VAL A 425 -3.20 -11.35 4.65
N ASP A 426 -3.97 -11.51 5.72
CA ASP A 426 -3.47 -11.99 7.00
C ASP A 426 -3.43 -13.52 7.09
N ALA A 427 -4.31 -14.22 6.36
CA ALA A 427 -4.35 -15.67 6.36
C ALA A 427 -4.57 -16.26 4.96
N VAL A 428 -3.93 -17.39 4.70
CA VAL A 428 -4.07 -18.19 3.48
C VAL A 428 -4.27 -19.65 3.82
N ALA A 429 -5.24 -20.27 3.18
CA ALA A 429 -5.47 -21.71 3.29
C ALA A 429 -5.67 -22.34 1.90
N THR A 430 -5.56 -23.66 1.84
CA THR A 430 -5.81 -24.42 0.61
C THR A 430 -6.96 -25.41 0.84
N GLY A 431 -7.78 -25.62 -0.17
CA GLY A 431 -8.91 -26.55 -0.09
C GLY A 431 -9.31 -27.11 -1.44
N VAL A 432 -10.42 -27.81 -1.45
CA VAL A 432 -11.04 -28.33 -2.66
C VAL A 432 -12.51 -27.93 -2.67
N ALA A 433 -12.95 -27.23 -3.73
CA ALA A 433 -14.35 -26.89 -3.97
C ALA A 433 -14.78 -27.50 -5.30
N ASP A 434 -15.86 -28.27 -5.32
CA ASP A 434 -16.35 -29.02 -6.50
C ASP A 434 -15.26 -29.86 -7.19
N GLY A 435 -14.38 -30.51 -6.42
CA GLY A 435 -13.28 -31.29 -6.95
C GLY A 435 -12.15 -30.48 -7.55
N ARG A 436 -12.17 -29.15 -7.46
CA ARG A 436 -11.12 -28.23 -7.95
C ARG A 436 -10.27 -27.71 -6.79
N PRO A 437 -8.95 -27.70 -6.94
CA PRO A 437 -8.10 -27.12 -5.91
C PRO A 437 -8.29 -25.58 -5.86
N VAL A 438 -8.52 -25.06 -4.68
CA VAL A 438 -8.73 -23.62 -4.44
C VAL A 438 -7.76 -23.08 -3.39
N ALA A 439 -7.42 -21.81 -3.52
CA ALA A 439 -6.83 -21.00 -2.48
C ALA A 439 -7.94 -20.22 -1.77
N VAL A 440 -7.82 -20.05 -0.47
CA VAL A 440 -8.70 -19.18 0.32
C VAL A 440 -7.84 -18.17 1.02
N THR A 441 -8.21 -16.90 0.91
CA THR A 441 -7.51 -15.79 1.53
C THR A 441 -8.46 -15.00 2.42
N ALA A 442 -7.96 -14.50 3.53
CA ALA A 442 -8.70 -13.61 4.42
C ALA A 442 -7.92 -12.35 4.71
N SER A 443 -8.65 -11.27 4.95
CA SER A 443 -8.12 -9.99 5.37
C SER A 443 -8.88 -9.47 6.58
N SER A 444 -8.16 -9.19 7.65
CA SER A 444 -8.73 -8.58 8.85
C SER A 444 -9.14 -7.12 8.59
N GLY A 445 -8.42 -6.43 7.71
CA GLY A 445 -8.63 -5.03 7.43
C GLY A 445 -9.82 -4.73 6.50
N ASP A 446 -10.17 -5.62 5.56
CA ASP A 446 -11.35 -5.47 4.70
C ASP A 446 -12.54 -6.37 5.13
N GLY A 447 -12.34 -7.22 6.12
CA GLY A 447 -13.37 -8.10 6.68
C GLY A 447 -13.91 -9.13 5.68
N THR A 448 -13.18 -9.46 4.61
CA THR A 448 -13.64 -10.40 3.58
C THR A 448 -12.78 -11.67 3.52
N VAL A 449 -13.42 -12.74 3.09
CA VAL A 449 -12.76 -13.98 2.70
C VAL A 449 -13.00 -14.20 1.20
N ARG A 450 -11.96 -14.56 0.46
CA ARG A 450 -12.03 -14.79 -0.98
C ARG A 450 -11.53 -16.17 -1.35
N VAL A 451 -12.18 -16.79 -2.33
CA VAL A 451 -11.81 -18.09 -2.88
C VAL A 451 -11.26 -17.91 -4.30
N TRP A 452 -10.17 -18.62 -4.62
CA TRP A 452 -9.46 -18.51 -5.88
C TRP A 452 -9.26 -19.88 -6.50
N ASP A 453 -9.56 -20.03 -7.77
CA ASP A 453 -9.17 -21.22 -8.54
C ASP A 453 -7.64 -21.29 -8.66
N LEU A 454 -7.02 -22.31 -8.11
CA LEU A 454 -5.56 -22.46 -8.09
C LEU A 454 -4.95 -22.71 -9.48
N VAL A 455 -5.71 -23.16 -10.45
CA VAL A 455 -5.25 -23.38 -11.83
C VAL A 455 -5.46 -22.10 -12.65
N GLY A 456 -6.65 -21.52 -12.56
CA GLY A 456 -7.08 -20.37 -13.31
C GLY A 456 -6.68 -19.01 -12.72
N GLY A 457 -6.37 -18.93 -11.42
CA GLY A 457 -6.09 -17.67 -10.71
C GLY A 457 -7.24 -16.67 -10.80
N LYS A 458 -8.47 -17.16 -10.92
CA LYS A 458 -9.67 -16.33 -10.95
C LYS A 458 -10.42 -16.48 -9.64
N PRO A 459 -11.10 -15.42 -9.16
CA PRO A 459 -11.98 -15.56 -8.02
C PRO A 459 -13.10 -16.56 -8.33
N VAL A 460 -13.49 -17.33 -7.32
CA VAL A 460 -14.58 -18.30 -7.36
C VAL A 460 -15.70 -17.76 -6.49
N GLY A 461 -16.80 -17.36 -7.09
CA GLY A 461 -17.93 -16.74 -6.39
C GLY A 461 -17.66 -15.31 -5.91
N GLU A 462 -18.61 -14.78 -5.16
CA GLU A 462 -18.47 -13.48 -4.48
C GLU A 462 -17.67 -13.64 -3.18
N PRO A 463 -17.02 -12.57 -2.69
CA PRO A 463 -16.35 -12.62 -1.39
C PRO A 463 -17.34 -12.97 -0.28
N PHE A 464 -16.93 -13.83 0.66
CA PHE A 464 -17.74 -14.14 1.85
C PHE A 464 -17.72 -12.89 2.74
N GLY A 465 -18.88 -12.31 2.93
CA GLY A 465 -19.10 -11.12 3.76
C GLY A 465 -19.88 -11.48 5.02
N GLY A 466 -20.21 -10.47 5.80
CA GLY A 466 -21.03 -10.61 7.02
C GLY A 466 -20.25 -10.60 8.32
N LEU A 467 -18.94 -10.45 8.26
CA LEU A 467 -18.05 -10.29 9.42
C LEU A 467 -17.93 -8.81 9.78
N THR A 468 -19.02 -8.21 10.19
CA THR A 468 -19.06 -6.77 10.49
C THR A 468 -18.22 -6.46 11.73
N GLY A 469 -17.09 -5.80 11.55
CA GLY A 469 -16.35 -5.09 12.60
C GLY A 469 -15.17 -5.80 13.25
N SER A 470 -14.94 -7.11 13.03
CA SER A 470 -13.93 -7.84 13.81
C SER A 470 -12.82 -8.49 12.98
N GLY A 471 -12.91 -8.47 11.65
CA GLY A 471 -11.93 -9.06 10.73
C GLY A 471 -11.70 -10.58 10.88
N VAL A 472 -11.12 -11.21 9.86
CA VAL A 472 -10.73 -12.63 9.88
C VAL A 472 -9.22 -12.75 10.00
N TRP A 473 -8.77 -13.43 11.06
CA TRP A 473 -7.35 -13.56 11.39
C TRP A 473 -6.77 -14.94 11.06
N ALA A 474 -7.61 -15.97 11.02
CA ALA A 474 -7.15 -17.33 10.81
C ALA A 474 -8.10 -18.13 9.93
N LEU A 475 -7.56 -19.00 9.09
CA LEU A 475 -8.28 -19.86 8.16
C LEU A 475 -7.77 -21.28 8.22
N ALA A 476 -8.70 -22.24 8.17
CA ALA A 476 -8.40 -23.63 7.88
C ALA A 476 -9.53 -24.26 7.05
N THR A 477 -9.25 -25.33 6.33
CA THR A 477 -10.26 -26.08 5.58
C THR A 477 -10.44 -27.47 6.17
N ALA A 478 -11.64 -28.01 6.09
CA ALA A 478 -11.97 -29.36 6.55
C ALA A 478 -12.96 -30.03 5.59
N VAL A 479 -13.15 -31.31 5.77
CA VAL A 479 -14.27 -32.07 5.18
C VAL A 479 -15.20 -32.53 6.33
N VAL A 480 -16.44 -32.04 6.28
CA VAL A 480 -17.48 -32.33 7.26
C VAL A 480 -18.66 -32.95 6.54
N ASP A 481 -19.05 -34.18 6.92
CA ASP A 481 -20.15 -34.93 6.30
C ASP A 481 -20.05 -34.97 4.74
N GLY A 482 -18.83 -35.13 4.22
CA GLY A 482 -18.54 -35.19 2.79
C GLY A 482 -18.53 -33.84 2.07
N ARG A 483 -18.71 -32.71 2.77
CA ARG A 483 -18.65 -31.35 2.23
C ARG A 483 -17.34 -30.68 2.58
N SER A 484 -16.76 -29.97 1.63
CA SER A 484 -15.59 -29.11 1.89
C SER A 484 -16.05 -27.83 2.57
N VAL A 485 -15.55 -27.57 3.77
CA VAL A 485 -15.89 -26.38 4.56
C VAL A 485 -14.66 -25.56 4.85
N LEU A 486 -14.88 -24.27 4.99
CA LEU A 486 -13.93 -23.29 5.49
C LEU A 486 -14.26 -23.01 6.96
N VAL A 487 -13.25 -23.00 7.81
CA VAL A 487 -13.32 -22.60 9.20
C VAL A 487 -12.49 -21.33 9.38
N ALA A 488 -13.08 -20.29 9.91
CA ALA A 488 -12.41 -19.00 10.09
C ALA A 488 -12.55 -18.48 11.52
N GLY A 489 -11.45 -17.99 12.07
CA GLY A 489 -11.38 -17.32 13.36
C GLY A 489 -11.48 -15.81 13.21
N SER A 490 -12.28 -15.18 14.06
CA SER A 490 -12.57 -13.75 14.05
C SER A 490 -11.93 -13.03 15.23
N GLY A 491 -11.73 -11.71 15.07
CA GLY A 491 -11.18 -10.85 16.10
C GLY A 491 -12.08 -10.67 17.34
N ASP A 492 -13.37 -11.00 17.26
CA ASP A 492 -14.30 -10.93 18.39
C ASP A 492 -14.35 -12.24 19.24
N GLY A 493 -13.51 -13.21 18.93
CA GLY A 493 -13.50 -14.51 19.61
C GLY A 493 -14.47 -15.54 19.04
N SER A 494 -15.16 -15.22 17.97
CA SER A 494 -16.08 -16.12 17.27
C SER A 494 -15.36 -16.93 16.20
N MET A 495 -15.93 -18.08 15.88
CA MET A 495 -15.51 -18.92 14.77
C MET A 495 -16.68 -19.13 13.80
N PHE A 496 -16.41 -19.02 12.51
CA PHE A 496 -17.40 -19.17 11.44
C PHE A 496 -17.08 -20.37 10.57
N ILE A 497 -18.12 -20.98 10.00
CA ILE A 497 -17.98 -22.07 9.03
C ILE A 497 -18.77 -21.70 7.77
N TRP A 498 -18.16 -21.87 6.60
CA TRP A 498 -18.81 -21.76 5.29
C TRP A 498 -18.63 -23.02 4.47
N ASP A 499 -19.62 -23.35 3.69
CA ASP A 499 -19.47 -24.34 2.62
C ASP A 499 -18.65 -23.72 1.48
N LEU A 500 -17.50 -24.31 1.16
CA LEU A 500 -16.58 -23.77 0.13
C LEU A 500 -17.15 -23.83 -1.30
N THR A 501 -18.16 -24.67 -1.53
CA THR A 501 -18.77 -24.85 -2.84
C THR A 501 -19.87 -23.83 -3.09
N THR A 502 -20.71 -23.59 -2.08
CA THR A 502 -21.87 -22.68 -2.21
C THR A 502 -21.57 -21.27 -1.72
N GLY A 503 -20.55 -21.08 -0.86
CA GLY A 503 -20.26 -19.82 -0.20
C GLY A 503 -21.22 -19.48 0.95
N GLU A 504 -22.13 -20.39 1.27
CA GLU A 504 -23.15 -20.18 2.29
C GLU A 504 -22.62 -20.48 3.71
N PRO A 505 -23.03 -19.72 4.74
CA PRO A 505 -22.65 -20.02 6.12
C PRO A 505 -23.28 -21.35 6.57
N VAL A 506 -22.52 -22.15 7.28
CA VAL A 506 -22.98 -23.41 7.88
C VAL A 506 -23.33 -23.16 9.34
N GLY A 507 -24.57 -22.78 9.59
CA GLY A 507 -25.12 -22.51 10.91
C GLY A 507 -24.70 -21.19 11.54
N GLU A 508 -25.00 -21.01 12.81
CA GLU A 508 -24.66 -19.79 13.57
C GLU A 508 -23.18 -19.79 13.97
N PRO A 509 -22.59 -18.61 14.21
CA PRO A 509 -21.21 -18.50 14.71
C PRO A 509 -21.00 -19.25 16.02
N MET A 510 -19.87 -19.93 16.14
CA MET A 510 -19.49 -20.65 17.36
C MET A 510 -18.72 -19.70 18.28
N THR A 511 -19.19 -19.53 19.50
CA THR A 511 -18.61 -18.62 20.50
C THR A 511 -18.05 -19.38 21.69
N GLY A 512 -16.92 -18.95 22.24
CA GLY A 512 -16.29 -19.62 23.39
C GLY A 512 -14.99 -18.98 23.85
N HIS A 513 -14.24 -18.36 22.94
CA HIS A 513 -13.08 -17.54 23.31
C HIS A 513 -13.52 -16.15 23.79
N SER A 514 -12.77 -15.57 24.70
CA SER A 514 -13.02 -14.22 25.24
C SER A 514 -12.22 -13.13 24.54
N ALA A 515 -11.35 -13.51 23.60
CA ALA A 515 -10.53 -12.59 22.78
C ALA A 515 -10.37 -13.17 21.36
N CYS A 516 -9.63 -12.45 20.50
CA CYS A 516 -9.39 -12.79 19.11
C CYS A 516 -8.98 -14.28 18.93
N VAL A 517 -9.61 -14.96 17.97
CA VAL A 517 -9.17 -16.29 17.49
C VAL A 517 -8.06 -16.06 16.46
N SER A 518 -6.82 -16.12 16.92
CA SER A 518 -5.60 -15.83 16.15
C SER A 518 -5.14 -16.99 15.26
N ALA A 519 -5.52 -18.22 15.61
CA ALA A 519 -5.08 -19.40 14.88
C ALA A 519 -6.17 -20.48 14.85
N VAL A 520 -6.27 -21.19 13.72
CA VAL A 520 -7.18 -22.30 13.49
C VAL A 520 -6.46 -23.42 12.76
N ALA A 521 -6.59 -24.64 13.24
CA ALA A 521 -6.17 -25.84 12.52
C ALA A 521 -7.26 -26.91 12.59
N THR A 522 -7.33 -27.78 11.61
CA THR A 522 -8.34 -28.85 11.53
C THR A 522 -7.68 -30.23 11.52
N THR A 523 -8.35 -31.21 12.10
CA THR A 523 -7.91 -32.61 12.09
C THR A 523 -9.08 -33.53 12.33
N VAL A 524 -8.82 -34.85 12.41
CA VAL A 524 -9.83 -35.86 12.76
C VAL A 524 -9.45 -36.52 14.08
N VAL A 525 -10.35 -36.51 15.06
CA VAL A 525 -10.19 -37.14 16.36
C VAL A 525 -11.32 -38.16 16.55
N ARG A 526 -10.97 -39.45 16.71
CA ARG A 526 -11.96 -40.54 16.85
C ARG A 526 -13.03 -40.50 15.73
N GLU A 527 -12.57 -40.38 14.48
CA GLU A 527 -13.42 -40.31 13.27
C GLU A 527 -14.30 -39.04 13.15
N ARG A 528 -14.15 -38.06 14.05
CA ARG A 528 -14.88 -36.81 14.00
C ARG A 528 -13.99 -35.68 13.48
N PRO A 529 -14.45 -34.87 12.53
CA PRO A 529 -13.73 -33.68 12.11
C PRO A 529 -13.80 -32.65 13.24
N VAL A 530 -12.64 -32.18 13.67
CA VAL A 530 -12.52 -31.15 14.71
C VAL A 530 -11.68 -29.94 14.23
N ALA A 531 -12.01 -28.77 14.74
CA ALA A 531 -11.13 -27.62 14.71
C ALA A 531 -10.46 -27.42 16.07
N VAL A 532 -9.22 -26.96 16.05
CA VAL A 532 -8.48 -26.52 17.22
C VAL A 532 -8.17 -25.05 17.02
N THR A 533 -8.61 -24.21 17.93
CA THR A 533 -8.42 -22.76 17.89
C THR A 533 -7.49 -22.32 19.00
N GLY A 534 -6.60 -21.38 18.67
CA GLY A 534 -5.80 -20.62 19.62
C GLY A 534 -6.28 -19.18 19.67
N SER A 535 -6.20 -18.59 20.84
CA SER A 535 -6.71 -17.22 21.05
C SER A 535 -5.76 -16.35 21.88
N TRP A 536 -5.94 -15.06 21.75
CA TRP A 536 -5.29 -14.06 22.61
C TRP A 536 -5.74 -14.15 24.07
N ASP A 537 -6.78 -14.94 24.36
CA ASP A 537 -7.18 -15.25 25.74
C ASP A 537 -6.26 -16.30 26.40
N THR A 538 -5.12 -16.62 25.80
CA THR A 538 -4.09 -17.58 26.26
C THR A 538 -4.53 -19.05 26.22
N THR A 539 -5.70 -19.36 25.70
CA THR A 539 -6.28 -20.70 25.70
C THR A 539 -6.39 -21.32 24.31
N LEU A 540 -6.54 -22.65 24.31
CA LEU A 540 -6.97 -23.41 23.14
C LEU A 540 -8.37 -23.97 23.38
N GLN A 541 -9.18 -24.02 22.35
CA GLN A 541 -10.47 -24.70 22.35
C GLN A 541 -10.51 -25.73 21.22
N VAL A 542 -11.08 -26.89 21.51
CA VAL A 542 -11.37 -27.95 20.51
C VAL A 542 -12.85 -27.93 20.19
N TRP A 543 -13.20 -27.98 18.92
CA TRP A 543 -14.58 -27.90 18.42
C TRP A 543 -14.91 -29.11 17.56
N ASP A 544 -16.02 -29.76 17.81
CA ASP A 544 -16.58 -30.79 16.91
C ASP A 544 -17.30 -30.05 15.75
N LEU A 545 -16.79 -30.21 14.53
CA LEU A 545 -17.30 -29.46 13.37
C LEU A 545 -18.66 -30.00 12.86
N SER A 546 -19.05 -31.26 13.21
CA SER A 546 -20.35 -31.80 12.83
C SER A 546 -21.46 -31.33 13.77
N THR A 547 -21.20 -31.28 15.08
CA THR A 547 -22.16 -30.78 16.07
C THR A 547 -22.07 -29.28 16.28
N ARG A 548 -20.92 -28.67 15.94
CA ARG A 548 -20.58 -27.26 16.17
C ARG A 548 -20.53 -26.85 17.64
N GLU A 549 -20.23 -27.84 18.51
CA GLU A 549 -20.11 -27.60 19.94
C GLU A 549 -18.65 -27.70 20.41
N PRO A 550 -18.28 -26.99 21.49
CA PRO A 550 -16.95 -27.13 22.07
C PRO A 550 -16.81 -28.53 22.69
N VAL A 551 -15.68 -29.17 22.44
CA VAL A 551 -15.32 -30.45 23.03
C VAL A 551 -14.63 -30.20 24.37
N GLY A 552 -15.40 -30.20 25.46
CA GLY A 552 -14.94 -30.02 26.83
C GLY A 552 -14.47 -28.58 27.15
N VAL A 553 -13.69 -28.41 28.24
CA VAL A 553 -13.21 -27.11 28.70
C VAL A 553 -12.01 -26.63 27.89
N PRO A 554 -11.75 -25.30 27.80
CA PRO A 554 -10.54 -24.80 27.17
C PRO A 554 -9.25 -25.37 27.78
N LEU A 555 -8.26 -25.61 26.92
CA LEU A 555 -6.93 -26.10 27.33
C LEU A 555 -6.09 -24.87 27.74
N THR A 556 -5.54 -24.89 28.95
CA THR A 556 -4.75 -23.82 29.55
C THR A 556 -3.32 -24.27 29.80
N GLY A 557 -2.36 -23.36 29.67
CA GLY A 557 -0.95 -23.67 29.92
C GLY A 557 0.04 -22.68 29.36
N HIS A 558 -0.29 -21.96 28.29
CA HIS A 558 0.46 -20.80 27.85
C HIS A 558 0.24 -19.64 28.81
N SER A 559 1.26 -18.82 28.99
CA SER A 559 1.21 -17.62 29.86
C SER A 559 0.92 -16.33 29.09
N ASP A 560 0.87 -16.41 27.76
CA ASP A 560 0.55 -15.30 26.87
C ASP A 560 -0.27 -15.79 25.67
N CYS A 561 -0.65 -14.88 24.75
CA CYS A 561 -1.45 -15.14 23.57
C CYS A 561 -0.99 -16.38 22.80
N VAL A 562 -1.94 -17.21 22.36
CA VAL A 562 -1.65 -18.31 21.45
C VAL A 562 -1.71 -17.79 20.03
N SER A 563 -0.57 -17.66 19.36
CA SER A 563 -0.44 -17.00 18.05
C SER A 563 -0.55 -17.97 16.88
N ALA A 564 -0.23 -19.26 17.10
CA ALA A 564 -0.23 -20.27 16.05
C ALA A 564 -0.69 -21.64 16.55
N VAL A 565 -1.37 -22.41 15.67
CA VAL A 565 -1.81 -23.79 15.92
C VAL A 565 -1.56 -24.63 14.67
N ALA A 566 -1.00 -25.81 14.84
CA ALA A 566 -0.95 -26.83 13.80
C ALA A 566 -1.30 -28.21 14.39
N THR A 567 -1.71 -29.17 13.55
CA THR A 567 -2.08 -30.53 14.00
C THR A 567 -1.16 -31.57 13.38
N ALA A 568 -0.92 -32.65 14.14
CA ALA A 568 -0.11 -33.77 13.68
C ALA A 568 -0.67 -35.11 14.24
N VAL A 569 -0.13 -36.22 13.76
CA VAL A 569 -0.34 -37.54 14.37
C VAL A 569 1.00 -38.05 14.89
N VAL A 570 1.08 -38.25 16.20
CA VAL A 570 2.28 -38.76 16.89
C VAL A 570 1.96 -40.14 17.49
N SER A 571 2.64 -41.18 17.04
CA SER A 571 2.39 -42.58 17.49
C SER A 571 0.92 -42.98 17.42
N GLY A 572 0.24 -42.56 16.34
CA GLY A 572 -1.19 -42.89 16.13
C GLY A 572 -2.17 -42.00 16.92
N ARG A 573 -1.69 -41.01 17.67
CA ARG A 573 -2.53 -40.07 18.44
C ARG A 573 -2.56 -38.72 17.76
N PRO A 574 -3.74 -38.11 17.55
CA PRO A 574 -3.86 -36.76 17.07
C PRO A 574 -3.39 -35.78 18.16
N VAL A 575 -2.49 -34.87 17.78
CA VAL A 575 -1.98 -33.84 18.67
C VAL A 575 -2.12 -32.47 18.01
N ALA A 576 -2.25 -31.43 18.83
CA ALA A 576 -2.03 -30.04 18.42
C ALA A 576 -0.66 -29.59 18.89
N VAL A 577 -0.03 -28.74 18.07
CA VAL A 577 1.18 -28.00 18.41
C VAL A 577 0.85 -26.54 18.35
N THR A 578 1.15 -25.80 19.41
CA THR A 578 0.84 -24.38 19.53
C THR A 578 2.09 -23.56 19.69
N GLY A 579 2.12 -22.37 19.10
CA GLY A 579 3.07 -21.31 19.35
C GLY A 579 2.42 -20.17 20.12
N SER A 580 3.17 -19.49 20.96
CA SER A 580 2.66 -18.41 21.81
C SER A 580 3.65 -17.27 21.94
N ASP A 581 3.11 -16.11 22.29
CA ASP A 581 3.88 -14.92 22.61
C ASP A 581 4.72 -15.09 23.89
N ASP A 582 4.50 -16.19 24.66
CA ASP A 582 5.37 -16.60 25.78
C ASP A 582 6.72 -17.20 25.34
N ALA A 583 7.09 -17.07 24.05
CA ALA A 583 8.29 -17.61 23.42
C ALA A 583 8.42 -19.14 23.45
N THR A 584 7.33 -19.85 23.71
CA THR A 584 7.32 -21.33 23.76
C THR A 584 6.36 -21.94 22.75
N ALA A 585 6.65 -23.18 22.36
CA ALA A 585 5.65 -24.02 21.72
C ALA A 585 5.22 -25.13 22.68
N ARG A 586 3.99 -25.65 22.56
CA ARG A 586 3.46 -26.75 23.37
C ARG A 586 2.80 -27.79 22.50
N VAL A 587 2.80 -29.04 23.00
CA VAL A 587 2.15 -30.17 22.34
C VAL A 587 0.98 -30.64 23.22
N TRP A 588 -0.17 -30.89 22.61
CA TRP A 588 -1.42 -31.26 23.29
C TRP A 588 -1.98 -32.57 22.69
N ASP A 589 -2.26 -33.57 23.49
CA ASP A 589 -2.99 -34.75 23.03
C ASP A 589 -4.48 -34.42 22.90
N LEU A 590 -5.00 -34.42 21.66
CA LEU A 590 -6.39 -34.06 21.39
C LEU A 590 -7.40 -35.11 21.84
N THR A 591 -6.95 -36.32 22.19
CA THR A 591 -7.80 -37.40 22.69
C THR A 591 -8.02 -37.30 24.19
N THR A 592 -6.96 -37.05 24.96
CA THR A 592 -6.99 -36.83 26.41
C THR A 592 -7.23 -35.39 26.79
N ARG A 593 -6.88 -34.48 25.91
CA ARG A 593 -6.92 -33.00 26.10
C ARG A 593 -5.97 -32.54 27.21
N GLU A 594 -4.83 -33.19 27.29
CA GLU A 594 -3.77 -32.87 28.24
C GLU A 594 -2.49 -32.42 27.50
N PRO A 595 -1.66 -31.58 28.12
CA PRO A 595 -0.35 -31.26 27.56
C PRO A 595 0.54 -32.50 27.52
N VAL A 596 1.26 -32.70 26.42
CA VAL A 596 2.24 -33.77 26.26
C VAL A 596 3.61 -33.23 26.69
N GLY A 597 3.91 -33.39 27.95
CA GLY A 597 5.17 -32.96 28.56
C GLY A 597 5.28 -31.44 28.80
N GLY A 598 6.51 -30.95 28.97
CA GLY A 598 6.76 -29.51 29.18
C GLY A 598 6.77 -28.71 27.89
N PRO A 599 6.83 -27.35 27.99
CA PRO A 599 6.96 -26.48 26.83
C PRO A 599 8.26 -26.74 26.05
N LEU A 600 8.22 -26.60 24.74
CA LEU A 600 9.38 -26.58 23.86
C LEU A 600 10.00 -25.16 23.93
N THR A 601 11.16 -25.06 24.54
CA THR A 601 11.85 -23.79 24.83
C THR A 601 13.10 -23.63 23.98
N GLY A 602 13.42 -22.40 23.58
CA GLY A 602 14.63 -22.15 22.80
C GLY A 602 14.52 -20.94 21.87
N HIS A 603 13.33 -20.50 21.50
CA HIS A 603 13.15 -19.19 20.86
C HIS A 603 13.40 -18.07 21.85
N GLY A 604 13.90 -16.95 21.35
CA GLY A 604 14.24 -15.76 22.13
C GLY A 604 13.09 -14.74 22.21
N ASP A 605 12.03 -14.94 21.39
CA ASP A 605 10.87 -14.07 21.27
C ASP A 605 9.64 -14.89 20.86
N CYS A 606 8.48 -14.24 20.69
CA CYS A 606 7.20 -14.82 20.34
C CYS A 606 7.30 -15.92 19.27
N VAL A 607 6.61 -17.04 19.46
CA VAL A 607 6.48 -18.09 18.43
C VAL A 607 5.24 -17.78 17.60
N SER A 608 5.43 -17.04 16.52
CA SER A 608 4.38 -16.48 15.66
C SER A 608 3.78 -17.46 14.66
N ALA A 609 4.51 -18.53 14.30
CA ALA A 609 4.05 -19.50 13.32
C ALA A 609 4.45 -20.94 13.67
N VAL A 610 3.56 -21.89 13.36
CA VAL A 610 3.79 -23.34 13.57
C VAL A 610 3.26 -24.12 12.37
N ALA A 611 4.05 -25.07 11.89
CA ALA A 611 3.57 -26.10 10.94
C ALA A 611 4.12 -27.48 11.34
N THR A 612 3.54 -28.54 10.78
CA THR A 612 3.96 -29.90 11.07
C THR A 612 4.28 -30.67 9.80
N ALA A 613 5.22 -31.60 9.88
CA ALA A 613 5.61 -32.46 8.77
C ALA A 613 5.97 -33.86 9.25
N VAL A 614 6.18 -34.78 8.30
CA VAL A 614 6.78 -36.08 8.55
C VAL A 614 8.12 -36.16 7.81
N VAL A 615 9.21 -36.29 8.55
CA VAL A 615 10.57 -36.38 8.02
C VAL A 615 11.12 -37.77 8.31
N SER A 616 11.39 -38.54 7.26
CA SER A 616 11.87 -39.93 7.40
C SER A 616 11.04 -40.78 8.36
N GLY A 617 9.71 -40.64 8.32
CA GLY A 617 8.74 -41.34 9.17
C GLY A 617 8.60 -40.80 10.60
N ARG A 618 9.30 -39.69 10.94
CA ARG A 618 9.21 -39.01 12.24
C ARG A 618 8.33 -37.77 12.12
N PRO A 619 7.32 -37.59 12.97
CA PRO A 619 6.53 -36.39 13.02
C PRO A 619 7.40 -35.23 13.63
N VAL A 620 7.46 -34.12 12.95
CA VAL A 620 8.19 -32.92 13.40
C VAL A 620 7.27 -31.70 13.40
N ALA A 621 7.54 -30.77 14.29
CA ALA A 621 7.01 -29.41 14.22
C ALA A 621 8.10 -28.47 13.73
N VAL A 622 7.69 -27.47 12.99
CA VAL A 622 8.53 -26.35 12.54
C VAL A 622 7.91 -25.08 13.11
N THR A 623 8.70 -24.33 13.85
CA THR A 623 8.27 -23.09 14.50
C THR A 623 9.04 -21.90 13.93
N GLY A 624 8.34 -20.83 13.60
CA GLY A 624 8.89 -19.52 13.26
C GLY A 624 8.66 -18.54 14.40
N SER A 625 9.60 -17.63 14.60
CA SER A 625 9.55 -16.70 15.73
C SER A 625 9.93 -15.27 15.31
N ASP A 626 9.51 -14.34 16.14
CA ASP A 626 9.88 -12.93 16.03
C ASP A 626 11.39 -12.70 16.31
N ASP A 627 12.10 -13.72 16.83
CA ASP A 627 13.57 -13.74 16.93
C ASP A 627 14.28 -13.93 15.56
N ALA A 628 13.53 -13.89 14.45
CA ALA A 628 13.98 -14.11 13.07
C ALA A 628 14.55 -15.51 12.81
N THR A 629 14.31 -16.50 13.68
CA THR A 629 14.78 -17.88 13.50
C THR A 629 13.64 -18.87 13.30
N VAL A 630 13.98 -19.99 12.68
CA VAL A 630 13.10 -21.13 12.53
C VAL A 630 13.71 -22.31 13.28
N ARG A 631 12.90 -23.10 14.01
CA ARG A 631 13.33 -24.30 14.71
C ARG A 631 12.52 -25.51 14.29
N ILE A 632 13.18 -26.67 14.31
CA ILE A 632 12.58 -27.97 14.02
C ILE A 632 12.57 -28.79 15.32
N TRP A 633 11.44 -29.41 15.64
CA TRP A 633 11.26 -30.20 16.86
C TRP A 633 10.78 -31.61 16.51
N ASP A 634 11.43 -32.65 17.02
CA ASP A 634 10.91 -34.01 16.95
C ASP A 634 9.75 -34.14 17.93
N LEU A 635 8.54 -34.38 17.42
CA LEU A 635 7.33 -34.45 18.26
C LEU A 635 7.25 -35.72 19.13
N THR A 636 8.08 -36.74 18.85
CA THR A 636 8.15 -37.98 19.66
C THR A 636 9.06 -37.79 20.87
N THR A 637 10.24 -37.21 20.67
CA THR A 637 11.20 -36.96 21.76
C THR A 637 11.00 -35.61 22.42
N ARG A 638 10.41 -34.64 21.68
CA ARG A 638 10.22 -33.22 22.05
C ARG A 638 11.54 -32.49 22.20
N GLU A 639 12.55 -32.95 21.51
CA GLU A 639 13.86 -32.32 21.45
C GLU A 639 14.03 -31.55 20.14
N PRO A 640 14.86 -30.48 20.12
CA PRO A 640 15.17 -29.77 18.89
C PRO A 640 15.97 -30.67 17.93
N VAL A 641 15.63 -30.63 16.66
CA VAL A 641 16.34 -31.30 15.58
C VAL A 641 17.35 -30.31 14.98
N GLY A 642 18.58 -30.39 15.40
CA GLY A 642 19.65 -29.46 14.99
C GLY A 642 19.61 -28.11 15.71
N GLY A 643 20.32 -27.13 15.15
CA GLY A 643 20.31 -25.74 15.64
C GLY A 643 19.21 -24.90 15.02
N PRO A 644 19.05 -23.64 15.46
CA PRO A 644 18.10 -22.73 14.82
C PRO A 644 18.53 -22.47 13.37
N LEU A 645 17.56 -22.44 12.45
CA LEU A 645 17.77 -22.06 11.07
C LEU A 645 17.74 -20.53 11.01
N THR A 646 18.85 -19.95 10.58
CA THR A 646 19.06 -18.50 10.52
C THR A 646 19.16 -18.02 9.08
N GLY A 647 18.76 -16.78 8.82
CA GLY A 647 18.84 -16.20 7.48
C GLY A 647 17.81 -15.11 7.25
N HIS A 648 16.63 -15.17 7.88
CA HIS A 648 15.69 -14.05 7.88
C HIS A 648 16.29 -12.86 8.65
N GLY A 649 15.98 -11.66 8.16
CA GLY A 649 16.43 -10.38 8.73
C GLY A 649 15.41 -9.75 9.69
N ASP A 650 14.20 -10.32 9.77
CA ASP A 650 13.09 -9.83 10.59
C ASP A 650 12.17 -11.02 10.98
N CYS A 651 11.14 -10.77 11.77
CA CYS A 651 10.17 -11.75 12.27
C CYS A 651 9.75 -12.78 11.21
N VAL A 652 9.72 -14.05 11.57
CA VAL A 652 9.15 -15.12 10.74
C VAL A 652 7.65 -15.20 10.98
N SER A 653 6.87 -14.50 10.17
CA SER A 653 5.40 -14.35 10.31
C SER A 653 4.60 -15.59 9.94
N ALA A 654 5.13 -16.44 9.05
CA ALA A 654 4.41 -17.59 8.55
C ALA A 654 5.32 -18.81 8.26
N VAL A 655 4.80 -20.00 8.52
CA VAL A 655 5.46 -21.28 8.22
C VAL A 655 4.45 -22.24 7.59
N ALA A 656 4.85 -22.86 6.48
CA ALA A 656 4.14 -23.99 5.88
C ALA A 656 5.09 -25.15 5.61
N THR A 657 4.56 -26.34 5.41
CA THR A 657 5.36 -27.52 5.03
C THR A 657 4.84 -28.12 3.73
N ALA A 658 5.74 -28.61 2.92
CA ALA A 658 5.44 -29.24 1.65
C ALA A 658 6.35 -30.45 1.38
N VAL A 659 6.02 -31.20 0.34
CA VAL A 659 6.92 -32.19 -0.23
C VAL A 659 7.27 -31.75 -1.65
N VAL A 660 8.52 -31.38 -1.89
CA VAL A 660 9.01 -30.93 -3.18
C VAL A 660 10.02 -31.94 -3.71
N ALA A 661 9.78 -32.47 -4.91
CA ALA A 661 10.61 -33.52 -5.50
C ALA A 661 10.87 -34.72 -4.52
N GLY A 662 9.87 -35.11 -3.74
CA GLY A 662 9.97 -36.18 -2.74
C GLY A 662 10.73 -35.81 -1.45
N ARG A 663 11.12 -34.56 -1.28
CA ARG A 663 11.82 -34.05 -0.08
C ARG A 663 10.84 -33.24 0.79
N PRO A 664 10.77 -33.54 2.08
CA PRO A 664 10.00 -32.70 3.02
C PRO A 664 10.74 -31.35 3.23
N VAL A 665 10.03 -30.25 3.00
CA VAL A 665 10.56 -28.91 3.13
C VAL A 665 9.68 -28.06 4.04
N ALA A 666 10.29 -27.10 4.73
CA ALA A 666 9.57 -25.99 5.33
C ALA A 666 9.71 -24.77 4.41
N VAL A 667 8.64 -24.00 4.35
CA VAL A 667 8.58 -22.72 3.66
C VAL A 667 8.23 -21.67 4.69
N THR A 668 9.05 -20.64 4.78
CA THR A 668 8.90 -19.58 5.78
C THR A 668 8.76 -18.22 5.10
N GLY A 669 7.76 -17.44 5.52
CA GLY A 669 7.57 -16.06 5.16
C GLY A 669 7.98 -15.15 6.30
N SER A 670 8.52 -13.97 5.98
CA SER A 670 9.01 -13.03 6.97
C SER A 670 8.65 -11.59 6.64
N ARG A 671 8.65 -10.75 7.66
CA ARG A 671 8.51 -9.30 7.51
C ARG A 671 9.70 -8.63 6.83
N ASP A 672 10.81 -9.35 6.65
CA ASP A 672 11.93 -8.92 5.78
C ASP A 672 11.58 -8.94 4.28
N ALA A 673 10.31 -9.24 3.95
CA ALA A 673 9.79 -9.38 2.59
C ALA A 673 10.43 -10.52 1.79
N THR A 674 10.88 -11.59 2.46
CA THR A 674 11.41 -12.79 1.81
C THR A 674 10.59 -14.05 2.14
N VAL A 675 10.65 -15.01 1.22
CA VAL A 675 10.28 -16.40 1.49
C VAL A 675 11.53 -17.26 1.36
N ARG A 676 11.76 -18.13 2.34
CA ARG A 676 12.88 -19.09 2.35
C ARG A 676 12.36 -20.51 2.40
N ILE A 677 13.10 -21.42 1.77
CA ILE A 677 12.75 -22.83 1.71
C ILE A 677 13.86 -23.63 2.39
N TRP A 678 13.50 -24.53 3.26
CA TRP A 678 14.43 -25.29 4.09
C TRP A 678 14.23 -26.79 3.92
N ASP A 679 15.31 -27.53 3.68
CA ASP A 679 15.29 -28.99 3.76
C ASP A 679 15.13 -29.44 5.21
N LEU A 680 14.02 -30.06 5.53
CA LEU A 680 13.73 -30.52 6.90
C LEU A 680 14.60 -31.69 7.35
N ALA A 681 15.17 -32.46 6.43
CA ALA A 681 16.08 -33.57 6.76
C ALA A 681 17.49 -33.08 7.08
N GLY A 682 17.97 -32.05 6.36
CA GLY A 682 19.32 -31.53 6.49
C GLY A 682 19.46 -30.25 7.30
N GLY A 683 18.34 -29.56 7.61
CA GLY A 683 18.36 -28.27 8.29
C GLY A 683 19.08 -27.16 7.50
N ARG A 684 18.99 -27.18 6.17
CA ARG A 684 19.71 -26.25 5.28
C ARG A 684 18.75 -25.55 4.32
N PRO A 685 19.07 -24.30 3.94
CA PRO A 685 18.26 -23.61 2.92
C PRO A 685 18.40 -24.31 1.56
N ILE A 686 17.30 -24.34 0.81
CA ILE A 686 17.21 -24.84 -0.57
C ILE A 686 17.04 -23.65 -1.50
N GLY A 687 18.01 -23.46 -2.40
CA GLY A 687 17.97 -22.37 -3.38
C GLY A 687 18.24 -20.99 -2.76
N GLU A 688 17.94 -19.97 -3.56
CA GLU A 688 18.01 -18.58 -3.12
C GLU A 688 16.68 -18.16 -2.47
N GLU A 689 16.70 -17.09 -1.68
CA GLU A 689 15.51 -16.47 -1.13
C GLU A 689 14.61 -15.90 -2.22
N LEU A 690 13.32 -16.00 -2.04
CA LEU A 690 12.33 -15.40 -2.93
C LEU A 690 11.95 -14.02 -2.38
N LEU A 691 12.17 -12.97 -3.17
CA LEU A 691 11.89 -11.59 -2.77
C LEU A 691 10.47 -11.16 -3.13
N PHE A 692 9.81 -10.51 -2.20
CA PHE A 692 8.48 -9.90 -2.37
C PHE A 692 8.57 -8.38 -2.20
N PRO A 693 7.60 -7.62 -2.74
CA PRO A 693 7.64 -6.16 -2.68
C PRO A 693 7.39 -5.59 -1.27
N VAL A 694 6.67 -6.33 -0.43
CA VAL A 694 6.27 -5.96 0.94
C VAL A 694 6.37 -7.19 1.84
N PRO A 695 6.26 -7.04 3.18
CA PRO A 695 6.27 -8.15 4.11
C PRO A 695 5.36 -9.31 3.70
N VAL A 696 5.81 -10.52 3.96
CA VAL A 696 5.05 -11.74 3.74
C VAL A 696 4.35 -12.10 5.06
N GLU A 697 3.02 -12.07 5.07
CA GLU A 697 2.25 -12.31 6.29
C GLU A 697 1.71 -13.75 6.36
N ALA A 698 1.50 -14.40 5.22
CA ALA A 698 0.94 -15.74 5.18
C ALA A 698 1.56 -16.62 4.10
N VAL A 699 1.79 -17.90 4.41
CA VAL A 699 2.19 -18.91 3.42
C VAL A 699 1.35 -20.18 3.61
N ALA A 700 1.03 -20.84 2.50
CA ALA A 700 0.43 -22.16 2.52
C ALA A 700 0.98 -23.01 1.38
N ALA A 701 0.91 -24.31 1.51
CA ALA A 701 1.35 -25.25 0.48
C ALA A 701 0.23 -26.23 0.12
N THR A 702 0.14 -26.56 -1.16
CA THR A 702 -0.80 -27.59 -1.65
C THR A 702 -0.16 -28.95 -1.66
N SER A 703 -0.97 -30.01 -1.70
CA SER A 703 -0.51 -31.40 -1.80
C SER A 703 0.22 -31.70 -3.10
N ASP A 704 -0.01 -30.93 -4.19
CA ASP A 704 0.68 -31.05 -5.45
C ASP A 704 1.98 -30.20 -5.52
N GLY A 705 2.38 -29.61 -4.40
CA GLY A 705 3.65 -28.89 -4.25
C GLY A 705 3.62 -27.42 -4.66
N ARG A 706 2.46 -26.81 -4.90
CA ARG A 706 2.35 -25.36 -5.12
C ARG A 706 2.48 -24.62 -3.80
N LEU A 707 3.04 -23.43 -3.89
CA LEU A 707 3.21 -22.52 -2.76
C LEU A 707 2.34 -21.28 -2.97
N LEU A 708 1.54 -20.94 -1.96
CA LEU A 708 0.76 -19.72 -1.88
C LEU A 708 1.44 -18.75 -0.94
N VAL A 709 1.55 -17.50 -1.35
CA VAL A 709 2.19 -16.44 -0.57
C VAL A 709 1.25 -15.23 -0.53
N GLY A 710 0.78 -14.89 0.67
CA GLY A 710 0.06 -13.66 0.96
C GLY A 710 1.05 -12.57 1.39
N PHE A 711 1.04 -11.43 0.72
CA PHE A 711 1.92 -10.30 0.99
C PHE A 711 1.22 -8.98 0.69
N GLY A 712 1.22 -8.05 1.64
CA GLY A 712 0.37 -6.87 1.54
C GLY A 712 -1.07 -7.26 1.18
N GLN A 713 -1.64 -6.64 0.16
CA GLN A 713 -3.00 -6.92 -0.32
C GLN A 713 -3.05 -8.03 -1.39
N ASP A 714 -1.92 -8.65 -1.69
CA ASP A 714 -1.73 -9.51 -2.86
C ASP A 714 -1.58 -10.99 -2.47
N LEU A 715 -1.91 -11.85 -3.42
CA LEU A 715 -1.65 -13.28 -3.38
C LEU A 715 -0.82 -13.69 -4.59
N ALA A 716 0.25 -14.45 -4.38
CA ALA A 716 0.99 -15.12 -5.45
C ALA A 716 0.94 -16.64 -5.31
N VAL A 717 0.91 -17.33 -6.42
CA VAL A 717 1.07 -18.78 -6.48
C VAL A 717 2.33 -19.11 -7.26
N LEU A 718 3.19 -19.90 -6.63
CA LEU A 718 4.43 -20.37 -7.19
C LEU A 718 4.35 -21.88 -7.39
N VAL A 719 5.03 -22.36 -8.42
CA VAL A 719 5.20 -23.79 -8.72
C VAL A 719 6.68 -24.14 -8.68
N PRO A 720 7.04 -25.36 -8.22
CA PRO A 720 8.42 -25.81 -8.14
C PRO A 720 9.11 -25.98 -9.49
#